data_53a0a966d0a180a6eb79141f467ca9b0
#
_entry.id   53a0a966d0a180a6eb79141f467ca9b0
#
_cell.length_a   1.000
_cell.length_b   1.000
_cell.length_c   1.000
_cell.angle_alpha   90.00
_cell.angle_beta   90.00
_cell.angle_gamma   90.00
#
_symmetry.space_group_name_H-M   'P 1'
#
loop_
_entity.id
_entity.type
_entity.pdbx_description
1 polymer ?
#
loop_
_entity_poly.entity_id
_entity_poly.type
_entity_poly.pdbx_seq_one_letter_code
_entity_poly.pdbx_strand_id
1 'polypeptide(L)'
;MDLITPLIIIGILLFLFLLLPGLRLITDYQVGILTKRMLGKKMPQGQVVARNGQIGVQADILMPGLYWRIPIIWKIQKGSVTEILPVEVGIVESIDGKPIPKGRLLGDEVECNHFQDAKMFLEGGGMKGPQVAILRPGIYRINRYAFKVTRAPITEILAEKIGVVIANDGLPLPSGYIVAPRMLEAPTPRNPNVKNCQYFQDGQAFLISAGHRGPQLDTLQPGRYYINPLLFKVQMYDVAEVPPGYVAVLRSNVGMELEKKEGTPIPTVGAVGPISPAAPEKQLVAIGQPVHEDAETLLILDKNMRGIWKEPVAPGKYNINPLAFTPYLVPTSAVTIDWASGFDQRAQHSVPQLVEMSGIKTSSQTHDEIESEKATEFFKFSQLRVTSMDGFQLEVDVRMIIRIRPQNAAFIIARFGSVKNLIEQIVHPLIDSSFRNKAGEEKAINFIMSRTELQRSALEKAQQQFEIYHVEAQNLLIAYIKVDQALLDTQTKREIALQQQAQYQQEALAQEERIEVQSKAANADKQPEVVAAMLSIIIEENKAEAKRKFAAGDRDQIKIVADGEKYKVQALSEAEAYRLKQVGDGTSYQLKAVADGKAYEQREVGKGIADAYNAQAQVIGPSATAAIKMVNEVGVNAVKITPDILISAAGGDQGATALLSTWLAQAVSRGLLDGKRDALAPSSARSKEDARSEGQKK
;
A
#
# COMPACT_ATOMS: atom_id res chain seq x y z
N MET A 1 74.23 -73.53 43.68
CA MET A 1 73.39 -72.54 43.02
C MET A 1 73.49 -71.25 43.80
N ASP A 2 74.26 -70.34 43.30
CA ASP A 2 74.68 -69.11 43.97
C ASP A 2 73.49 -68.25 44.30
N LEU A 3 73.40 -67.85 45.59
CA LEU A 3 72.33 -66.89 46.06
C LEU A 3 72.30 -65.60 45.27
N ILE A 4 73.30 -65.34 44.47
CA ILE A 4 73.49 -64.15 43.63
C ILE A 4 72.52 -64.15 42.43
N THR A 5 72.27 -65.29 41.80
CA THR A 5 71.38 -65.41 40.60
C THR A 5 69.90 -65.07 40.94
N PRO A 6 69.31 -65.59 42.01
CA PRO A 6 67.89 -65.15 42.33
C PRO A 6 67.82 -63.69 42.78
N LEU A 7 68.86 -63.16 43.42
CA LEU A 7 68.90 -61.73 43.78
C LEU A 7 68.97 -60.83 42.56
N ILE A 8 69.80 -61.25 41.54
CA ILE A 8 69.86 -60.54 40.22
C ILE A 8 68.53 -60.63 39.47
N ILE A 9 67.85 -61.80 39.47
CA ILE A 9 66.57 -61.98 38.81
C ILE A 9 65.46 -61.13 39.57
N ILE A 10 65.48 -61.14 40.84
CA ILE A 10 64.56 -60.29 41.67
C ILE A 10 64.87 -58.81 41.42
N GLY A 11 66.15 -58.43 41.33
CA GLY A 11 66.53 -57.06 41.01
C GLY A 11 66.09 -56.65 39.59
N ILE A 12 66.22 -57.51 38.62
CA ILE A 12 65.74 -57.30 37.24
C ILE A 12 64.23 -57.25 37.21
N LEU A 13 63.53 -58.16 37.89
CA LEU A 13 62.04 -58.14 37.99
C LEU A 13 61.52 -56.90 38.71
N LEU A 14 62.17 -56.49 39.78
CA LEU A 14 61.86 -55.28 40.52
C LEU A 14 62.15 -54.05 39.65
N PHE A 15 63.25 -54.04 38.95
CA PHE A 15 63.61 -53.00 37.99
C PHE A 15 62.58 -52.89 36.83
N LEU A 16 62.23 -54.09 36.26
CA LEU A 16 61.25 -54.17 35.19
C LEU A 16 59.87 -53.74 35.71
N PHE A 17 59.47 -54.21 36.92
CA PHE A 17 58.22 -53.82 37.58
C PHE A 17 58.17 -52.30 37.87
N LEU A 18 59.30 -51.69 38.20
CA LEU A 18 59.38 -50.24 38.42
C LEU A 18 59.40 -49.43 37.12
N LEU A 19 59.88 -50.01 36.02
CA LEU A 19 60.00 -49.32 34.71
C LEU A 19 58.77 -49.48 33.81
N LEU A 20 58.09 -50.66 33.85
CA LEU A 20 56.92 -50.96 33.05
C LEU A 20 55.76 -49.95 33.19
N PRO A 21 55.43 -49.46 34.39
CA PRO A 21 54.39 -48.45 34.55
C PRO A 21 54.70 -47.13 33.86
N GLY A 22 55.98 -46.89 33.51
CA GLY A 22 56.41 -45.69 32.77
C GLY A 22 56.16 -45.73 31.26
N LEU A 23 55.85 -46.92 30.71
CA LEU A 23 55.54 -47.08 29.32
C LEU A 23 54.07 -46.77 29.03
N ARG A 24 53.83 -45.84 28.19
CA ARG A 24 52.48 -45.42 27.79
C ARG A 24 52.36 -45.27 26.30
N LEU A 25 51.47 -46.02 25.69
CA LEU A 25 51.07 -45.86 24.32
C LEU A 25 49.95 -44.82 24.21
N ILE A 26 50.12 -43.76 23.47
CA ILE A 26 49.13 -42.73 23.20
C ILE A 26 48.60 -42.98 21.78
N THR A 27 47.32 -43.23 21.65
CA THR A 27 46.65 -43.50 20.36
C THR A 27 46.27 -42.18 19.66
N ASP A 28 45.89 -42.28 18.41
CA ASP A 28 45.55 -41.12 17.58
C ASP A 28 44.37 -40.25 18.17
N TYR A 29 43.47 -40.86 18.91
CA TYR A 29 42.35 -40.20 19.57
C TYR A 29 42.63 -39.76 21.02
N GLN A 30 43.92 -39.76 21.39
CA GLN A 30 44.37 -39.42 22.72
C GLN A 30 45.45 -38.34 22.70
N VAL A 31 45.55 -37.62 23.78
CA VAL A 31 46.62 -36.69 24.09
C VAL A 31 47.27 -37.09 25.40
N GLY A 32 48.58 -37.12 25.41
CA GLY A 32 49.35 -37.41 26.63
C GLY A 32 49.65 -36.11 27.39
N ILE A 33 49.26 -36.05 28.64
CA ILE A 33 49.61 -34.94 29.52
C ILE A 33 50.66 -35.37 30.49
N LEU A 34 51.75 -34.66 30.48
CA LEU A 34 52.94 -34.97 31.26
C LEU A 34 52.90 -34.18 32.59
N THR A 35 53.05 -34.87 33.70
CA THR A 35 53.16 -34.22 35.03
C THR A 35 54.52 -34.56 35.62
N LYS A 36 55.35 -33.57 35.90
CA LYS A 36 56.59 -33.72 36.63
C LYS A 36 56.36 -33.67 38.12
N ARG A 37 56.76 -34.72 38.85
CA ARG A 37 56.50 -34.86 40.27
C ARG A 37 57.67 -34.39 41.17
N MET A 38 58.92 -34.58 40.70
CA MET A 38 60.15 -34.23 41.41
C MET A 38 61.27 -33.82 40.45
N LEU A 39 62.39 -33.40 40.99
CA LEU A 39 63.57 -32.98 40.26
C LEU A 39 63.33 -31.79 39.35
N GLY A 40 62.70 -30.74 39.84
CA GLY A 40 62.44 -29.51 39.10
C GLY A 40 62.30 -28.29 40.02
N LYS A 41 62.26 -27.11 39.42
CA LYS A 41 61.97 -25.87 40.10
C LYS A 41 60.48 -25.82 40.53
N LYS A 42 60.18 -25.25 41.70
CA LYS A 42 58.76 -25.02 42.09
C LYS A 42 58.11 -24.00 41.16
N MET A 43 56.84 -24.16 40.89
CA MET A 43 56.07 -23.17 40.13
C MET A 43 55.91 -21.89 40.97
N PRO A 44 55.96 -20.72 40.34
CA PRO A 44 55.58 -19.47 40.98
C PRO A 44 54.10 -19.50 41.44
N GLN A 45 53.78 -18.68 42.43
CA GLN A 45 52.42 -18.55 42.93
C GLN A 45 51.50 -17.98 41.83
N GLY A 46 50.33 -18.59 41.62
CA GLY A 46 49.38 -18.17 40.53
C GLY A 46 49.57 -18.86 39.19
N GLN A 47 50.68 -19.60 38.95
CA GLN A 47 50.88 -20.40 37.77
C GLN A 47 50.24 -21.79 37.94
N VAL A 48 49.54 -22.26 36.93
CA VAL A 48 48.83 -23.56 36.94
C VAL A 48 49.56 -24.60 36.11
N VAL A 49 50.21 -24.19 35.06
CA VAL A 49 50.90 -25.06 34.11
C VAL A 49 52.42 -24.83 34.16
N ALA A 50 53.15 -25.91 34.37
CA ALA A 50 54.60 -25.88 34.52
C ALA A 50 55.31 -25.66 33.18
N ARG A 51 56.34 -24.80 33.17
CA ARG A 51 57.21 -24.48 32.06
C ARG A 51 58.65 -24.70 32.44
N ASN A 52 59.48 -24.90 31.42
CA ASN A 52 60.92 -24.88 31.57
C ASN A 52 61.44 -25.76 32.72
N GLY A 53 60.96 -27.00 32.82
CA GLY A 53 61.39 -27.96 33.80
C GLY A 53 60.85 -27.83 35.22
N GLN A 54 59.85 -26.96 35.45
CA GLN A 54 59.15 -26.85 36.74
C GLN A 54 58.41 -28.10 37.12
N ILE A 55 58.17 -28.30 38.40
CA ILE A 55 57.34 -29.39 38.95
C ILE A 55 55.85 -29.01 38.72
N GLY A 56 55.07 -29.96 38.24
CA GLY A 56 53.64 -29.76 37.95
C GLY A 56 53.26 -30.32 36.59
N VAL A 57 52.01 -30.02 36.16
CA VAL A 57 51.51 -30.39 34.86
C VAL A 57 52.26 -29.56 33.81
N GLN A 58 52.90 -30.20 32.84
CA GLN A 58 53.70 -29.53 31.81
C GLN A 58 52.77 -28.89 30.79
N ALA A 59 53.20 -27.75 30.23
CA ALA A 59 52.55 -27.09 29.13
C ALA A 59 52.54 -27.98 27.87
N ASP A 60 53.65 -28.60 27.62
CA ASP A 60 53.83 -29.51 26.45
C ASP A 60 52.95 -30.74 26.55
N ILE A 61 52.43 -31.20 25.46
CA ILE A 61 51.63 -32.42 25.32
C ILE A 61 52.44 -33.48 24.60
N LEU A 62 52.11 -34.75 24.83
CA LEU A 62 52.66 -35.87 24.08
C LEU A 62 51.70 -36.23 22.95
N MET A 63 52.25 -36.25 21.73
CA MET A 63 51.58 -36.70 20.53
C MET A 63 51.36 -38.22 20.47
N PRO A 64 50.55 -38.77 19.54
CA PRO A 64 50.45 -40.21 19.36
C PRO A 64 51.83 -40.87 19.23
N GLY A 65 52.00 -41.98 19.95
CA GLY A 65 53.28 -42.70 19.97
C GLY A 65 53.51 -43.45 21.26
N LEU A 66 54.64 -44.16 21.30
CA LEU A 66 55.05 -44.90 22.49
C LEU A 66 56.05 -44.07 23.25
N TYR A 67 55.73 -43.79 24.51
CA TYR A 67 56.55 -42.98 25.42
C TYR A 67 56.93 -43.75 26.64
N TRP A 68 58.20 -43.66 27.00
CA TRP A 68 58.68 -44.14 28.26
C TRP A 68 59.20 -42.98 29.11
N ARG A 69 58.78 -42.91 30.36
CA ARG A 69 59.23 -41.92 31.33
C ARG A 69 59.35 -42.56 32.69
N ILE A 70 60.37 -42.18 33.46
CA ILE A 70 60.58 -42.70 34.81
C ILE A 70 59.37 -42.40 35.69
N PRO A 71 58.61 -43.40 36.19
CA PRO A 71 57.32 -43.22 36.87
C PRO A 71 57.40 -42.42 38.16
N ILE A 72 58.53 -42.43 38.82
CA ILE A 72 58.79 -41.70 40.07
C ILE A 72 58.84 -40.19 39.80
N ILE A 73 59.48 -39.80 38.68
CA ILE A 73 59.68 -38.39 38.28
C ILE A 73 58.48 -37.86 37.47
N TRP A 74 57.93 -38.72 36.62
CA TRP A 74 56.93 -38.34 35.66
C TRP A 74 55.67 -39.19 35.74
N LYS A 75 54.54 -38.53 35.60
CA LYS A 75 53.24 -39.18 35.41
C LYS A 75 52.68 -38.78 34.02
N ILE A 76 52.35 -39.76 33.20
CA ILE A 76 51.69 -39.57 31.92
C ILE A 76 50.19 -39.86 32.13
N GLN A 77 49.37 -38.91 31.91
CA GLN A 77 47.90 -39.04 31.92
C GLN A 77 47.41 -39.00 30.49
N LYS A 78 46.54 -39.92 30.09
CA LYS A 78 45.88 -39.92 28.82
C LYS A 78 44.59 -39.10 28.88
N GLY A 79 44.40 -38.18 27.96
CA GLY A 79 43.14 -37.45 27.77
C GLY A 79 42.56 -37.79 26.41
N SER A 80 41.31 -37.61 26.20
CA SER A 80 40.68 -37.64 24.86
C SER A 80 41.04 -36.37 24.10
N VAL A 81 41.13 -36.47 22.80
CA VAL A 81 41.18 -35.30 21.90
C VAL A 81 39.91 -34.49 22.04
N THR A 82 40.01 -33.22 21.73
CA THR A 82 38.82 -32.29 21.65
C THR A 82 38.36 -32.28 20.20
N GLU A 83 37.18 -32.84 19.97
CA GLU A 83 36.55 -32.83 18.66
C GLU A 83 35.50 -31.73 18.63
N ILE A 84 35.51 -30.87 17.60
CA ILE A 84 34.52 -29.86 17.35
C ILE A 84 33.77 -30.25 16.07
N LEU A 85 32.47 -30.44 16.19
CA LEU A 85 31.62 -30.84 15.06
C LEU A 85 31.40 -29.69 14.08
N PRO A 86 31.01 -29.98 12.81
CA PRO A 86 30.74 -28.94 11.80
C PRO A 86 29.68 -27.91 12.15
N VAL A 87 28.81 -28.26 13.11
CA VAL A 87 27.73 -27.39 13.62
C VAL A 87 28.05 -26.73 14.96
N GLU A 88 29.31 -26.81 15.39
CA GLU A 88 29.77 -26.28 16.66
C GLU A 88 31.01 -25.41 16.52
N VAL A 89 31.23 -24.57 17.51
CA VAL A 89 32.47 -23.83 17.76
C VAL A 89 33.01 -24.18 19.13
N GLY A 90 34.32 -24.30 19.23
CA GLY A 90 34.98 -24.49 20.54
C GLY A 90 35.36 -23.13 21.13
N ILE A 91 34.77 -22.83 22.27
CA ILE A 91 35.12 -21.65 23.08
C ILE A 91 36.25 -22.07 24.02
N VAL A 92 37.34 -21.34 23.95
CA VAL A 92 38.51 -21.63 24.75
C VAL A 92 38.63 -20.67 25.91
N GLU A 93 38.82 -21.22 27.11
CA GLU A 93 39.14 -20.47 28.30
C GLU A 93 40.52 -20.92 28.83
N SER A 94 41.45 -20.00 28.90
CA SER A 94 42.78 -20.30 29.43
C SER A 94 42.77 -20.26 30.95
N ILE A 95 43.27 -21.32 31.58
CA ILE A 95 43.37 -21.49 33.02
C ILE A 95 44.58 -20.74 33.60
N ASP A 96 45.65 -20.60 32.77
CA ASP A 96 46.88 -19.91 33.11
C ASP A 96 47.22 -18.81 32.11
N GLY A 97 48.01 -17.81 32.50
CA GLY A 97 48.43 -16.71 31.68
C GLY A 97 48.45 -15.39 32.40
N LYS A 98 48.70 -14.33 31.63
CA LYS A 98 48.64 -12.96 32.17
C LYS A 98 47.21 -12.54 32.48
N PRO A 99 46.96 -11.66 33.43
CA PRO A 99 45.62 -11.13 33.65
C PRO A 99 45.14 -10.34 32.46
N ILE A 100 43.84 -10.44 32.13
CA ILE A 100 43.21 -9.61 31.08
C ILE A 100 43.22 -8.15 31.56
N PRO A 101 43.59 -7.20 30.69
CA PRO A 101 43.57 -5.79 31.00
C PRO A 101 42.20 -5.28 31.47
N LYS A 102 42.17 -4.30 32.34
CA LYS A 102 40.92 -3.66 32.80
C LYS A 102 40.16 -3.12 31.58
N GLY A 103 38.85 -3.40 31.51
CA GLY A 103 37.98 -2.95 30.43
C GLY A 103 37.86 -3.89 29.25
N ARG A 104 38.64 -4.99 29.21
CA ARG A 104 38.53 -6.08 28.24
C ARG A 104 37.86 -7.28 28.90
N LEU A 105 37.10 -8.03 28.12
CA LEU A 105 36.43 -9.26 28.55
C LEU A 105 37.19 -10.51 28.10
N LEU A 106 37.89 -10.44 26.98
CA LEU A 106 38.52 -11.55 26.31
C LEU A 106 40.03 -11.32 26.17
N GLY A 107 40.79 -12.39 26.27
CA GLY A 107 42.24 -12.39 25.98
C GLY A 107 42.51 -12.33 24.48
N ASP A 108 43.53 -11.57 24.11
CA ASP A 108 43.95 -11.44 22.72
C ASP A 108 44.45 -12.77 22.14
N GLU A 109 44.30 -12.91 20.83
CA GLU A 109 44.80 -14.08 20.11
C GLU A 109 46.31 -14.14 20.15
N VAL A 110 46.82 -15.31 20.48
CA VAL A 110 48.25 -15.66 20.44
C VAL A 110 48.40 -16.83 19.50
N GLU A 111 49.36 -16.74 18.60
CA GLU A 111 49.67 -17.86 17.71
C GLU A 111 50.24 -19.03 18.51
N CYS A 112 49.49 -20.13 18.61
CA CYS A 112 49.80 -21.28 19.43
C CYS A 112 49.23 -22.59 18.84
N ASN A 113 49.24 -22.69 17.51
CA ASN A 113 48.70 -23.83 16.78
C ASN A 113 47.28 -24.22 17.26
N HIS A 114 46.35 -23.25 17.24
CA HIS A 114 44.96 -23.45 17.68
C HIS A 114 44.89 -24.03 19.11
N PHE A 115 45.61 -23.44 20.06
CA PHE A 115 45.68 -23.85 21.48
C PHE A 115 46.25 -25.29 21.73
N GLN A 116 46.83 -25.92 20.69
CA GLN A 116 47.48 -27.21 20.88
C GLN A 116 48.88 -27.05 21.48
N ASP A 117 49.51 -25.88 21.37
CA ASP A 117 50.76 -25.56 22.00
C ASP A 117 50.56 -24.57 23.15
N ALA A 118 50.36 -25.12 24.35
CA ALA A 118 50.18 -24.29 25.55
C ALA A 118 51.43 -23.54 25.95
N LYS A 119 52.63 -24.04 25.57
CA LYS A 119 53.89 -23.38 25.85
C LYS A 119 54.06 -22.12 25.00
N MET A 120 53.85 -22.24 23.69
CA MET A 120 53.84 -21.07 22.81
C MET A 120 52.82 -20.03 23.24
N PHE A 121 51.60 -20.44 23.63
CA PHE A 121 50.58 -19.53 24.13
C PHE A 121 51.09 -18.72 25.32
N LEU A 122 51.64 -19.41 26.33
CA LEU A 122 52.06 -18.77 27.57
C LEU A 122 53.33 -17.91 27.39
N GLU A 123 54.27 -18.31 26.52
CA GLU A 123 55.49 -17.55 26.15
C GLU A 123 55.14 -16.35 25.27
N GLY A 124 54.17 -16.51 24.36
CA GLY A 124 53.62 -15.45 23.52
C GLY A 124 52.78 -14.39 24.26
N GLY A 125 52.64 -14.54 25.57
CA GLY A 125 51.92 -13.56 26.40
C GLY A 125 50.42 -13.83 26.55
N GLY A 126 50.00 -15.06 26.30
CA GLY A 126 48.60 -15.45 26.41
C GLY A 126 47.99 -15.07 27.73
N MET A 127 46.72 -14.68 27.71
CA MET A 127 45.97 -14.15 28.83
C MET A 127 45.10 -15.23 29.49
N LYS A 128 44.97 -15.19 30.82
CA LYS A 128 44.10 -16.10 31.59
C LYS A 128 42.64 -15.67 31.43
N GLY A 129 41.75 -16.63 31.17
CA GLY A 129 40.32 -16.40 30.98
C GLY A 129 39.83 -16.74 29.56
N PRO A 130 38.63 -16.29 29.21
CA PRO A 130 38.08 -16.58 27.92
C PRO A 130 38.89 -15.88 26.79
N GLN A 131 39.06 -16.61 25.68
CA GLN A 131 39.88 -16.15 24.54
C GLN A 131 39.01 -15.62 23.40
N VAL A 132 39.55 -14.65 22.64
CA VAL A 132 38.91 -14.12 21.45
C VAL A 132 38.85 -15.19 20.33
N ALA A 133 39.96 -15.88 20.13
CA ALA A 133 40.06 -16.95 19.14
C ALA A 133 39.21 -18.19 19.52
N ILE A 134 38.56 -18.76 18.53
CA ILE A 134 37.72 -19.96 18.67
C ILE A 134 38.33 -21.13 17.95
N LEU A 135 37.94 -22.34 18.32
CA LEU A 135 38.23 -23.54 17.55
C LEU A 135 37.12 -23.79 16.54
N ARG A 136 37.50 -23.86 15.29
CA ARG A 136 36.64 -24.28 14.18
C ARG A 136 36.45 -25.78 14.16
N PRO A 137 35.55 -26.35 13.36
CA PRO A 137 35.40 -27.80 13.25
C PRO A 137 36.72 -28.51 12.97
N GLY A 138 36.98 -29.54 13.74
CA GLY A 138 38.23 -30.30 13.66
C GLY A 138 38.55 -31.07 14.94
N ILE A 139 39.69 -31.78 14.92
CA ILE A 139 40.17 -32.57 16.03
C ILE A 139 41.44 -31.89 16.57
N TYR A 140 41.39 -31.53 17.84
CA TYR A 140 42.45 -30.77 18.50
C TYR A 140 42.99 -31.54 19.72
N ARG A 141 44.34 -31.53 19.85
CA ARG A 141 45.03 -32.11 20.98
C ARG A 141 45.35 -31.03 22.01
N ILE A 142 44.43 -30.81 22.92
CA ILE A 142 44.48 -29.67 23.87
C ILE A 142 44.84 -30.13 25.24
N ASN A 143 45.77 -29.40 25.89
CA ASN A 143 46.10 -29.59 27.27
C ASN A 143 44.96 -29.09 28.17
N ARG A 144 44.13 -29.99 28.71
CA ARG A 144 42.96 -29.66 29.54
C ARG A 144 43.30 -28.98 30.88
N TYR A 145 44.53 -28.93 31.25
CA TYR A 145 44.99 -28.22 32.45
C TYR A 145 45.40 -26.77 32.11
N ALA A 146 45.73 -26.51 30.85
CA ALA A 146 46.04 -25.20 30.36
C ALA A 146 44.78 -24.51 29.83
N PHE A 147 43.92 -25.28 29.16
CA PHE A 147 42.74 -24.75 28.49
C PHE A 147 41.49 -25.59 28.79
N LYS A 148 40.40 -24.93 29.09
CA LYS A 148 39.05 -25.46 29.13
C LYS A 148 38.36 -25.13 27.82
N VAL A 149 37.85 -26.15 27.12
CA VAL A 149 37.12 -25.98 25.90
C VAL A 149 35.61 -26.29 26.14
N THR A 150 34.77 -25.36 25.83
CA THR A 150 33.31 -25.51 25.86
C THR A 150 32.77 -25.44 24.45
N ARG A 151 31.91 -26.38 24.09
CA ARG A 151 31.27 -26.39 22.76
C ARG A 151 30.02 -25.49 22.76
N ALA A 152 29.86 -24.71 21.73
CA ALA A 152 28.65 -23.93 21.49
C ALA A 152 28.16 -24.15 20.05
N PRO A 153 26.87 -24.04 19.79
CA PRO A 153 26.37 -24.12 18.41
C PRO A 153 26.90 -22.97 17.57
N ILE A 154 27.06 -23.19 16.27
CA ILE A 154 27.36 -22.13 15.31
C ILE A 154 26.20 -21.14 15.24
N THR A 155 26.47 -19.95 14.76
CA THR A 155 25.42 -18.97 14.43
C THR A 155 24.90 -19.27 13.03
N GLU A 156 23.66 -19.73 12.94
CA GLU A 156 22.96 -19.97 11.68
C GLU A 156 21.89 -18.92 11.50
N ILE A 157 21.97 -18.16 10.40
CA ILE A 157 20.96 -17.17 10.00
C ILE A 157 20.08 -17.82 8.95
N LEU A 158 18.80 -17.93 9.27
CA LEU A 158 17.79 -18.53 8.39
C LEU A 158 17.53 -17.67 7.15
N ALA A 159 17.01 -18.30 6.10
CA ALA A 159 16.49 -17.57 4.95
C ALA A 159 15.43 -16.53 5.42
N GLU A 160 15.40 -15.38 4.75
CA GLU A 160 14.50 -14.26 5.08
C GLU A 160 14.75 -13.59 6.45
N LYS A 161 15.85 -13.91 7.10
CA LYS A 161 16.30 -13.24 8.32
C LYS A 161 17.67 -12.60 8.14
N ILE A 162 17.92 -11.59 8.95
CA ILE A 162 19.24 -10.97 9.09
C ILE A 162 19.71 -11.11 10.52
N GLY A 163 21.02 -11.24 10.68
CA GLY A 163 21.64 -11.26 12.01
C GLY A 163 22.21 -9.87 12.34
N VAL A 164 21.70 -9.24 13.38
CA VAL A 164 22.31 -8.04 13.96
C VAL A 164 23.29 -8.47 15.04
N VAL A 165 24.55 -8.08 14.87
CA VAL A 165 25.63 -8.42 15.77
C VAL A 165 25.74 -7.38 16.88
N ILE A 166 25.81 -7.84 18.13
CA ILE A 166 26.06 -7.02 19.31
C ILE A 166 27.38 -7.44 19.90
N ALA A 167 28.40 -6.59 19.88
CA ALA A 167 29.70 -6.87 20.45
C ALA A 167 29.71 -6.59 21.96
N ASN A 168 30.18 -7.57 22.73
CA ASN A 168 30.31 -7.49 24.19
C ASN A 168 31.64 -6.83 24.60
N ASP A 169 32.66 -6.91 23.74
CA ASP A 169 34.00 -6.33 23.97
C ASP A 169 34.40 -5.41 22.82
N GLY A 170 35.33 -4.50 23.06
CA GLY A 170 35.79 -3.49 22.11
C GLY A 170 35.84 -2.11 22.73
N LEU A 171 36.05 -1.09 21.92
CA LEU A 171 36.04 0.30 22.33
C LEU A 171 34.62 0.74 22.75
N PRO A 172 34.46 1.70 23.66
CA PRO A 172 33.17 2.29 23.96
C PRO A 172 32.62 2.97 22.71
N LEU A 173 31.28 2.98 22.55
CA LEU A 173 30.64 3.74 21.47
C LEU A 173 31.01 5.21 21.58
N PRO A 174 31.25 5.88 20.46
CA PRO A 174 31.43 7.33 20.43
C PRO A 174 30.18 8.04 20.97
N SER A 175 30.38 9.21 21.56
CA SER A 175 29.27 10.00 22.10
C SER A 175 28.22 10.29 21.00
N GLY A 176 26.94 10.10 21.32
CA GLY A 176 25.83 10.31 20.38
C GLY A 176 25.53 9.14 19.45
N TYR A 177 26.31 8.07 19.47
CA TYR A 177 26.04 6.88 18.66
C TYR A 177 25.24 5.84 19.44
N ILE A 178 24.23 5.26 18.83
CA ILE A 178 23.42 4.15 19.35
C ILE A 178 23.90 2.82 18.77
N VAL A 179 24.42 2.88 17.54
CA VAL A 179 24.96 1.75 16.79
C VAL A 179 26.41 2.08 16.42
N ALA A 180 27.27 1.10 16.47
CA ALA A 180 28.69 1.27 16.13
C ALA A 180 28.83 1.75 14.68
N PRO A 181 29.72 2.70 14.40
CA PRO A 181 30.01 3.10 13.03
C PRO A 181 30.51 1.93 12.22
N ARG A 182 30.35 1.99 10.89
CA ARG A 182 30.85 0.93 9.99
C ARG A 182 32.35 0.75 10.17
N MET A 183 32.74 -0.49 10.29
CA MET A 183 34.17 -0.85 10.37
C MET A 183 34.86 -0.65 9.04
N LEU A 184 36.12 -0.29 9.09
CA LEU A 184 36.97 -0.28 7.92
C LEU A 184 37.38 -1.72 7.55
N GLU A 185 37.22 -2.09 6.30
CA GLU A 185 37.54 -3.44 5.80
C GLU A 185 38.97 -3.56 5.30
N ALA A 186 39.63 -2.44 5.06
CA ALA A 186 40.98 -2.38 4.51
C ALA A 186 41.84 -1.35 5.22
N PRO A 187 43.16 -1.54 5.25
CA PRO A 187 44.09 -0.56 5.80
C PRO A 187 43.96 0.80 5.12
N THR A 188 44.01 1.85 5.94
CA THR A 188 44.06 3.23 5.46
C THR A 188 45.35 3.90 5.97
N PRO A 189 45.80 5.01 5.36
CA PRO A 189 46.98 5.73 5.87
C PRO A 189 46.89 6.17 7.35
N ARG A 190 45.64 6.37 7.84
CA ARG A 190 45.40 6.70 9.27
C ARG A 190 45.31 5.46 10.17
N ASN A 191 44.94 4.32 9.62
CA ASN A 191 44.78 3.05 10.34
C ASN A 191 45.44 1.90 9.54
N PRO A 192 46.76 1.73 9.60
CA PRO A 192 47.48 0.75 8.80
C PRO A 192 47.29 -0.71 9.27
N ASN A 193 46.77 -0.91 10.48
CA ASN A 193 46.60 -2.25 11.10
C ASN A 193 45.16 -2.80 10.93
N VAL A 194 44.31 -2.12 10.17
CA VAL A 194 42.94 -2.60 9.93
C VAL A 194 42.98 -3.94 9.22
N LYS A 195 42.19 -4.88 9.70
CA LYS A 195 41.97 -6.20 9.09
C LYS A 195 40.48 -6.44 8.92
N ASN A 196 40.12 -7.13 7.82
CA ASN A 196 38.73 -7.57 7.64
C ASN A 196 38.39 -8.63 8.69
N CYS A 197 37.30 -8.40 9.43
CA CYS A 197 36.83 -9.33 10.46
C CYS A 197 36.01 -10.51 9.91
N GLN A 198 35.96 -10.71 8.59
CA GLN A 198 35.31 -11.85 7.92
C GLN A 198 33.87 -12.09 8.44
N TYR A 199 33.05 -11.06 8.39
CA TYR A 199 31.67 -11.13 8.93
C TYR A 199 31.65 -11.52 10.42
N PHE A 200 32.49 -10.90 11.25
CA PHE A 200 32.62 -11.14 12.69
C PHE A 200 33.13 -12.53 13.10
N GLN A 201 33.64 -13.33 12.14
CA GLN A 201 34.23 -14.63 12.42
C GLN A 201 35.67 -14.53 12.92
N ASP A 202 36.35 -13.42 12.63
CA ASP A 202 37.64 -13.10 13.18
C ASP A 202 37.48 -12.01 14.28
N GLY A 203 37.41 -12.45 15.52
CA GLY A 203 37.24 -11.56 16.66
C GLY A 203 38.48 -10.71 16.95
N GLN A 204 39.69 -11.21 16.64
CA GLN A 204 40.91 -10.46 16.84
C GLN A 204 41.03 -9.32 15.83
N ALA A 205 40.72 -9.60 14.56
CA ALA A 205 40.66 -8.56 13.52
C ALA A 205 39.65 -7.45 13.91
N PHE A 206 38.49 -7.84 14.46
CA PHE A 206 37.52 -6.86 14.96
C PHE A 206 38.11 -5.94 16.03
N LEU A 207 38.77 -6.51 17.03
CA LEU A 207 39.32 -5.72 18.15
C LEU A 207 40.51 -4.84 17.74
N ILE A 208 41.38 -5.33 16.84
CA ILE A 208 42.51 -4.56 16.30
C ILE A 208 42.03 -3.41 15.41
N SER A 209 40.96 -3.64 14.66
CA SER A 209 40.39 -2.63 13.75
C SER A 209 39.51 -1.61 14.47
N ALA A 210 39.68 -1.43 15.75
CA ALA A 210 38.95 -0.50 16.59
C ALA A 210 37.44 -0.78 16.63
N GLY A 211 37.05 -2.06 16.65
CA GLY A 211 35.67 -2.46 16.83
C GLY A 211 35.07 -1.91 18.13
N HIS A 212 33.85 -1.44 18.08
CA HIS A 212 33.15 -0.85 19.22
C HIS A 212 32.19 -1.84 19.86
N ARG A 213 32.00 -1.74 21.18
CA ARG A 213 30.96 -2.47 21.90
C ARG A 213 29.58 -2.03 21.46
N GLY A 214 28.60 -2.92 21.62
CA GLY A 214 27.21 -2.63 21.31
C GLY A 214 26.79 -3.12 19.93
N PRO A 215 25.59 -2.69 19.47
CA PRO A 215 25.06 -3.08 18.18
C PRO A 215 25.96 -2.61 17.04
N GLN A 216 26.22 -3.49 16.06
CA GLN A 216 27.02 -3.18 14.89
C GLN A 216 26.11 -2.73 13.76
N LEU A 217 26.59 -1.82 12.91
CA LEU A 217 25.84 -1.34 11.74
C LEU A 217 25.69 -2.44 10.69
N ASP A 218 26.76 -3.19 10.45
CA ASP A 218 26.77 -4.27 9.48
C ASP A 218 25.99 -5.48 9.98
N THR A 219 25.21 -6.09 9.10
CA THR A 219 24.36 -7.24 9.38
C THR A 219 24.89 -8.50 8.73
N LEU A 220 24.64 -9.65 9.37
CA LEU A 220 24.89 -10.95 8.79
C LEU A 220 23.72 -11.35 7.89
N GLN A 221 24.05 -11.80 6.69
CA GLN A 221 23.11 -12.36 5.73
C GLN A 221 22.78 -13.82 6.07
N PRO A 222 21.77 -14.44 5.45
CA PRO A 222 21.50 -15.86 5.60
C PRO A 222 22.75 -16.71 5.34
N GLY A 223 23.04 -17.62 6.25
CA GLY A 223 24.25 -18.46 6.19
C GLY A 223 24.68 -18.98 7.54
N ARG A 224 25.82 -19.71 7.52
CA ARG A 224 26.44 -20.29 8.72
C ARG A 224 27.73 -19.57 9.04
N TYR A 225 27.87 -19.16 10.31
CA TYR A 225 28.99 -18.36 10.77
C TYR A 225 29.60 -18.96 12.02
N TYR A 226 30.93 -19.07 12.02
CA TYR A 226 31.71 -19.52 13.18
C TYR A 226 32.09 -18.28 14.00
N ILE A 227 31.21 -17.86 14.88
CA ILE A 227 31.35 -16.63 15.66
C ILE A 227 31.58 -16.98 17.12
N ASN A 228 32.47 -16.22 17.78
CA ASN A 228 32.68 -16.36 19.22
C ASN A 228 31.45 -15.80 20.00
N PRO A 229 30.63 -16.63 20.65
CA PRO A 229 29.42 -16.18 21.33
C PRO A 229 29.70 -15.38 22.60
N LEU A 230 30.92 -15.39 23.12
CA LEU A 230 31.33 -14.52 24.24
C LEU A 230 31.63 -13.10 23.77
N LEU A 231 32.20 -12.96 22.56
CA LEU A 231 32.50 -11.68 21.97
C LEU A 231 31.26 -11.07 21.31
N PHE A 232 30.46 -11.87 20.61
CA PHE A 232 29.34 -11.39 19.82
C PHE A 232 28.05 -12.13 20.18
N LYS A 233 27.02 -11.38 20.46
CA LYS A 233 25.65 -11.85 20.53
C LYS A 233 24.94 -11.51 19.22
N VAL A 234 24.34 -12.49 18.56
CA VAL A 234 23.61 -12.26 17.31
C VAL A 234 22.10 -12.32 17.58
N GLN A 235 21.39 -11.29 17.20
CA GLN A 235 19.93 -11.23 17.24
C GLN A 235 19.38 -11.31 15.82
N MET A 236 18.38 -12.16 15.62
CA MET A 236 17.77 -12.35 14.31
C MET A 236 16.56 -11.43 14.18
N TYR A 237 16.46 -10.78 13.02
CA TYR A 237 15.34 -9.95 12.61
C TYR A 237 14.88 -10.39 11.23
N ASP A 238 13.62 -10.11 10.90
CA ASP A 238 13.10 -10.35 9.57
C ASP A 238 13.72 -9.36 8.57
N VAL A 239 13.88 -9.79 7.32
CA VAL A 239 14.32 -8.93 6.22
C VAL A 239 13.25 -7.86 5.99
N ALA A 240 13.66 -6.61 5.82
CA ALA A 240 12.73 -5.54 5.52
C ALA A 240 12.16 -5.73 4.11
N GLU A 241 10.85 -5.93 4.01
CA GLU A 241 10.15 -6.10 2.75
C GLU A 241 9.38 -4.82 2.42
N VAL A 242 9.61 -4.31 1.21
CA VAL A 242 8.85 -3.21 0.61
C VAL A 242 7.95 -3.82 -0.46
N PRO A 243 6.64 -3.91 -0.21
CA PRO A 243 5.72 -4.53 -1.14
C PRO A 243 5.55 -3.71 -2.42
N PRO A 244 5.12 -4.35 -3.54
CA PRO A 244 4.76 -3.63 -4.75
C PRO A 244 3.69 -2.57 -4.48
N GLY A 245 3.82 -1.39 -5.11
CA GLY A 245 2.91 -0.26 -4.89
C GLY A 245 3.31 0.65 -3.71
N TYR A 246 4.37 0.30 -2.98
CA TYR A 246 4.93 1.11 -1.89
C TYR A 246 6.38 1.47 -2.15
N VAL A 247 6.84 2.50 -1.48
CA VAL A 247 8.26 2.79 -1.29
C VAL A 247 8.55 2.92 0.19
N ALA A 248 9.77 2.59 0.59
CA ALA A 248 10.19 2.79 1.97
C ALA A 248 11.06 4.03 2.09
N VAL A 249 10.65 4.95 2.95
CA VAL A 249 11.48 6.08 3.38
C VAL A 249 12.26 5.64 4.60
N LEU A 250 13.58 5.69 4.54
CA LEU A 250 14.44 5.29 5.65
C LEU A 250 14.71 6.48 6.57
N ARG A 251 14.42 6.30 7.85
CA ARG A 251 14.91 7.18 8.91
C ARG A 251 16.15 6.53 9.51
N SER A 252 17.30 7.22 9.39
CA SER A 252 18.55 6.79 10.00
C SER A 252 18.64 7.28 11.44
N ASN A 253 18.90 6.36 12.36
CA ASN A 253 19.22 6.67 13.77
C ASN A 253 20.73 6.78 13.99
N VAL A 254 21.54 6.60 12.93
CA VAL A 254 23.01 6.59 12.96
C VAL A 254 23.58 7.63 12.01
N GLY A 255 24.81 8.02 12.25
CA GLY A 255 25.51 9.01 11.43
C GLY A 255 25.73 10.33 12.16
N MET A 256 26.34 11.28 11.47
CA MET A 256 26.60 12.63 12.00
C MET A 256 25.29 13.40 12.13
N GLU A 257 25.17 14.18 13.19
CA GLU A 257 24.08 15.16 13.29
C GLU A 257 24.32 16.28 12.28
N LEU A 258 23.24 16.77 11.69
CA LEU A 258 23.29 18.03 10.94
C LEU A 258 23.78 19.13 11.87
N GLU A 259 24.86 19.79 11.50
CA GLU A 259 25.27 21.01 12.18
C GLU A 259 24.14 22.03 12.07
N LYS A 260 23.53 22.34 13.22
CA LYS A 260 22.54 23.42 13.29
C LYS A 260 23.27 24.73 12.93
N LYS A 261 22.93 25.29 11.79
CA LYS A 261 23.28 26.70 11.55
C LYS A 261 22.61 27.51 12.65
N GLU A 262 23.42 28.12 13.52
CA GLU A 262 22.92 29.04 14.54
C GLU A 262 22.05 30.10 13.86
N GLY A 263 20.77 30.12 14.22
CA GLY A 263 19.80 31.07 13.68
C GLY A 263 18.55 30.49 13.01
N THR A 264 18.48 29.19 12.74
CA THR A 264 17.24 28.59 12.26
C THR A 264 16.40 28.14 13.47
N PRO A 265 15.22 28.74 13.71
CA PRO A 265 14.32 28.25 14.75
C PRO A 265 13.86 26.84 14.37
N ILE A 266 14.00 25.91 15.31
CA ILE A 266 13.39 24.57 15.18
C ILE A 266 11.88 24.82 15.11
N PRO A 267 11.16 24.39 14.05
CA PRO A 267 9.72 24.38 14.12
C PRO A 267 9.34 23.37 15.21
N THR A 268 9.01 23.86 16.36
CA THR A 268 8.36 23.07 17.40
C THR A 268 6.99 22.73 16.87
N VAL A 269 6.81 21.48 16.44
CA VAL A 269 5.50 20.94 16.12
C VAL A 269 4.64 21.06 17.38
N GLY A 270 3.74 22.05 17.34
CA GLY A 270 2.51 22.09 18.12
C GLY A 270 2.60 21.98 19.63
N ALA A 271 3.09 23.00 20.30
CA ALA A 271 2.40 23.40 21.52
C ALA A 271 1.30 24.37 21.09
N VAL A 272 0.07 23.88 20.94
CA VAL A 272 -1.11 24.74 20.94
C VAL A 272 -1.22 25.30 22.35
N GLY A 273 -0.58 26.45 22.58
CA GLY A 273 -0.80 27.23 23.78
C GLY A 273 -2.26 27.71 23.82
N PRO A 274 -2.84 27.94 25.01
CA PRO A 274 -4.19 28.40 25.13
C PRO A 274 -4.37 29.73 24.37
N ILE A 275 -5.35 29.75 23.47
CA ILE A 275 -5.73 30.92 22.68
C ILE A 275 -6.13 32.02 23.67
N SER A 276 -5.30 33.05 23.78
CA SER A 276 -5.63 34.26 24.54
C SER A 276 -6.67 35.05 23.75
N PRO A 277 -7.77 35.47 24.38
CA PRO A 277 -8.90 36.10 23.66
C PRO A 277 -8.70 37.58 23.26
N ALA A 278 -7.45 38.05 23.21
CA ALA A 278 -7.13 39.42 22.86
C ALA A 278 -5.96 39.52 21.88
N ALA A 279 -6.16 39.09 20.63
CA ALA A 279 -5.23 39.41 19.55
C ALA A 279 -6.02 40.04 18.37
N PRO A 280 -5.59 41.24 17.89
CA PRO A 280 -6.29 41.94 16.82
C PRO A 280 -6.13 41.21 15.49
N GLU A 281 -7.12 41.39 14.60
CA GLU A 281 -7.34 40.80 13.29
C GLU A 281 -6.14 40.66 12.31
N LYS A 282 -4.98 41.19 12.65
CA LYS A 282 -3.77 41.14 11.81
C LYS A 282 -3.00 39.83 11.84
N GLN A 283 -3.31 38.91 12.77
CA GLN A 283 -2.62 37.59 12.85
C GLN A 283 -3.26 36.47 12.05
N LEU A 284 -4.46 36.68 11.50
CA LEU A 284 -5.12 35.70 10.64
C LEU A 284 -4.54 35.61 9.21
N VAL A 285 -3.73 36.59 8.81
CA VAL A 285 -3.07 36.60 7.50
C VAL A 285 -1.77 35.75 7.45
N ALA A 286 -1.24 35.39 8.62
CA ALA A 286 0.01 34.60 8.72
C ALA A 286 -0.16 33.09 8.52
N ILE A 287 -1.41 32.58 8.41
CA ILE A 287 -1.68 31.15 8.16
C ILE A 287 -1.53 30.78 6.68
N GLY A 288 -1.37 31.75 5.79
CA GLY A 288 -1.27 31.58 4.34
C GLY A 288 0.11 31.69 3.73
N GLN A 289 1.18 31.88 4.53
CA GLN A 289 2.53 31.86 3.94
C GLN A 289 3.00 30.42 3.71
N PRO A 290 3.48 30.10 2.52
CA PRO A 290 3.97 28.75 2.23
C PRO A 290 5.22 28.49 3.08
N VAL A 291 5.11 27.53 4.01
CA VAL A 291 6.23 27.00 4.79
C VAL A 291 7.10 26.13 3.85
N HIS A 292 7.60 26.73 2.78
CA HIS A 292 8.32 26.01 1.74
C HIS A 292 9.79 25.76 2.02
N GLU A 293 10.41 26.56 2.89
CA GLU A 293 11.85 26.47 3.11
C GLU A 293 12.27 25.51 4.23
N ASP A 294 11.37 25.22 5.19
CA ASP A 294 11.78 24.48 6.40
C ASP A 294 11.75 22.96 6.26
N ALA A 295 10.99 22.41 5.32
CA ALA A 295 10.89 20.96 5.16
C ALA A 295 12.07 20.37 4.39
N GLU A 296 12.70 21.12 3.49
CA GLU A 296 13.90 20.66 2.79
C GLU A 296 15.13 20.56 3.71
N THR A 297 15.19 21.38 4.76
CA THR A 297 16.27 21.32 5.78
C THR A 297 16.15 20.08 6.68
N LEU A 298 14.99 19.45 6.76
CA LEU A 298 14.79 18.19 7.50
C LEU A 298 15.18 16.95 6.71
N LEU A 299 15.38 17.06 5.40
CA LEU A 299 15.74 15.96 4.53
C LEU A 299 17.26 15.83 4.44
N ILE A 300 17.78 14.66 4.78
CA ILE A 300 19.21 14.37 4.68
C ILE A 300 19.51 13.91 3.27
N LEU A 301 20.51 14.57 2.67
CA LEU A 301 21.00 14.21 1.33
C LEU A 301 22.05 13.10 1.37
N ASP A 302 22.84 13.05 2.45
CA ASP A 302 23.92 12.08 2.62
C ASP A 302 23.48 10.88 3.46
N LYS A 303 23.76 9.67 2.96
CA LYS A 303 23.47 8.39 3.64
C LYS A 303 24.24 8.22 4.96
N ASN A 304 25.25 9.05 5.22
CA ASN A 304 26.03 9.01 6.46
C ASN A 304 25.51 9.93 7.56
N MET A 305 24.40 10.63 7.32
CA MET A 305 23.80 11.55 8.28
C MET A 305 22.59 10.93 8.98
N ARG A 306 22.34 11.35 10.22
CA ARG A 306 21.16 10.97 11.00
C ARG A 306 19.94 11.75 10.54
N GLY A 307 18.81 11.07 10.32
CA GLY A 307 17.53 11.64 9.95
C GLY A 307 16.87 10.90 8.79
N ILE A 308 15.99 11.57 8.08
CA ILE A 308 15.22 10.98 6.99
C ILE A 308 16.01 11.11 5.68
N TRP A 309 16.17 10.02 4.97
CA TRP A 309 16.85 10.01 3.68
C TRP A 309 15.93 10.52 2.57
N LYS A 310 16.50 11.33 1.67
CA LYS A 310 15.77 11.92 0.55
C LYS A 310 15.30 10.87 -0.45
N GLU A 311 16.17 9.91 -0.76
CA GLU A 311 15.87 8.85 -1.73
C GLU A 311 15.11 7.71 -1.08
N PRO A 312 13.86 7.44 -1.49
CA PRO A 312 13.12 6.30 -1.00
C PRO A 312 13.65 5.00 -1.62
N VAL A 313 13.51 3.92 -0.89
CA VAL A 313 13.87 2.58 -1.32
C VAL A 313 12.73 1.97 -2.13
N ALA A 314 13.05 1.44 -3.30
CA ALA A 314 12.10 0.80 -4.22
C ALA A 314 11.52 -0.52 -3.65
N PRO A 315 10.44 -1.06 -4.24
CA PRO A 315 9.93 -2.39 -3.87
C PRO A 315 10.98 -3.48 -3.94
N GLY A 316 11.02 -4.35 -2.93
CA GLY A 316 11.98 -5.44 -2.83
C GLY A 316 12.27 -5.86 -1.39
N LYS A 317 13.15 -6.85 -1.23
CA LYS A 317 13.63 -7.31 0.08
C LYS A 317 15.02 -6.74 0.34
N TYR A 318 15.22 -6.17 1.52
CA TYR A 318 16.44 -5.45 1.87
C TYR A 318 16.96 -5.87 3.25
N ASN A 319 18.25 -6.12 3.33
CA ASN A 319 18.93 -6.44 4.57
C ASN A 319 19.22 -5.14 5.36
N ILE A 320 18.20 -4.58 5.96
CA ILE A 320 18.27 -3.33 6.71
C ILE A 320 18.40 -3.64 8.20
N ASN A 321 19.40 -3.05 8.84
CA ASN A 321 19.57 -3.14 10.30
C ASN A 321 18.46 -2.35 11.01
N PRO A 322 17.52 -2.99 11.73
CA PRO A 322 16.38 -2.31 12.35
C PRO A 322 16.78 -1.42 13.53
N LEU A 323 17.96 -1.62 14.11
CA LEU A 323 18.48 -0.75 15.17
C LEU A 323 19.07 0.55 14.60
N ALA A 324 19.56 0.50 13.38
CA ALA A 324 20.16 1.64 12.70
C ALA A 324 19.14 2.43 11.87
N PHE A 325 18.18 1.73 11.24
CA PHE A 325 17.25 2.32 10.28
C PHE A 325 15.82 1.89 10.58
N THR A 326 14.91 2.84 10.49
CA THR A 326 13.47 2.59 10.57
C THR A 326 12.85 2.84 9.21
N PRO A 327 12.31 1.82 8.53
CA PRO A 327 11.62 2.01 7.26
C PRO A 327 10.17 2.48 7.51
N TYR A 328 9.76 3.55 6.81
CA TYR A 328 8.39 4.02 6.73
C TYR A 328 7.84 3.71 5.36
N LEU A 329 6.80 2.88 5.29
CA LEU A 329 6.15 2.52 4.04
C LEU A 329 5.21 3.65 3.59
N VAL A 330 5.37 4.09 2.36
CA VAL A 330 4.52 5.10 1.72
C VAL A 330 3.92 4.51 0.47
N PRO A 331 2.58 4.45 0.34
CA PRO A 331 1.92 3.99 -0.86
C PRO A 331 2.18 4.95 -2.03
N THR A 332 2.62 4.42 -3.16
CA THR A 332 2.82 5.14 -4.41
C THR A 332 1.72 4.84 -5.44
N SER A 333 0.91 3.83 -5.15
CA SER A 333 -0.36 3.57 -5.82
C SER A 333 -1.42 4.61 -5.42
N ALA A 334 -2.56 4.58 -6.11
CA ALA A 334 -3.68 5.43 -5.75
C ALA A 334 -4.23 5.07 -4.37
N VAL A 335 -4.30 6.03 -3.47
CA VAL A 335 -4.90 5.92 -2.14
C VAL A 335 -6.32 6.47 -2.20
N THR A 336 -7.28 5.66 -1.81
CA THR A 336 -8.70 6.04 -1.79
C THR A 336 -9.12 6.45 -0.39
N ILE A 337 -9.75 7.61 -0.29
CA ILE A 337 -10.28 8.18 0.95
C ILE A 337 -11.79 8.29 0.78
N ASP A 338 -12.55 7.64 1.63
CA ASP A 338 -14.00 7.59 1.59
C ASP A 338 -14.62 8.33 2.78
N TRP A 339 -15.53 9.24 2.50
CA TRP A 339 -16.47 9.82 3.47
C TRP A 339 -17.84 9.24 3.16
N ALA A 340 -18.28 8.26 3.94
CA ALA A 340 -19.51 7.51 3.64
C ALA A 340 -20.33 7.17 4.89
N SER A 341 -21.64 6.92 4.70
CA SER A 341 -22.55 6.47 5.74
C SER A 341 -22.21 5.10 6.29
N GLY A 342 -22.42 4.88 7.57
CA GLY A 342 -22.26 3.58 8.23
C GLY A 342 -20.91 3.34 8.87
N PHE A 343 -20.03 4.34 8.92
CA PHE A 343 -18.76 4.26 9.62
C PHE A 343 -18.90 4.82 11.05
N ASP A 344 -19.09 3.93 12.02
CA ASP A 344 -19.05 4.31 13.44
C ASP A 344 -17.61 4.58 13.85
N GLN A 345 -17.33 5.75 14.45
CA GLN A 345 -16.00 6.12 14.96
C GLN A 345 -15.40 5.10 15.95
N ARG A 346 -16.22 4.20 16.49
CA ARG A 346 -15.77 3.09 17.34
C ARG A 346 -14.95 2.04 16.60
N ALA A 347 -15.07 1.93 15.27
CA ALA A 347 -14.29 1.04 14.45
C ALA A 347 -12.91 1.62 14.04
N GLN A 348 -12.63 2.89 14.31
CA GLN A 348 -11.31 3.50 14.03
C GLN A 348 -10.16 2.91 14.84
N HIS A 349 -10.46 2.17 15.92
CA HIS A 349 -9.42 1.48 16.71
C HIS A 349 -9.04 0.11 16.15
N SER A 350 -9.68 -0.35 15.08
CA SER A 350 -9.38 -1.60 14.38
C SER A 350 -8.84 -1.41 12.95
N VAL A 351 -8.48 -0.18 12.56
CA VAL A 351 -7.56 -0.01 11.43
C VAL A 351 -6.26 -0.69 11.87
N PRO A 352 -5.74 -1.69 11.10
CA PRO A 352 -4.45 -2.25 11.44
C PRO A 352 -3.52 -1.04 11.61
N GLN A 353 -3.07 -0.81 12.85
CA GLN A 353 -1.94 0.06 13.06
C GLN A 353 -0.93 -0.44 12.05
N LEU A 354 -0.54 0.39 11.08
CA LEU A 354 0.70 0.20 10.37
C LEU A 354 1.69 -0.12 11.46
N VAL A 355 1.97 -1.42 11.60
CA VAL A 355 2.89 -1.92 12.59
C VAL A 355 4.15 -1.14 12.30
N GLU A 356 4.45 -0.17 13.16
CA GLU A 356 5.82 0.23 13.30
C GLU A 356 6.56 -1.09 13.34
N MET A 357 7.31 -1.40 12.29
CA MET A 357 8.17 -2.57 12.25
C MET A 357 9.33 -2.36 13.22
N SER A 358 9.02 -2.09 14.47
CA SER A 358 9.87 -2.44 15.58
C SER A 358 9.69 -3.94 15.77
N GLY A 359 10.69 -4.70 15.33
CA GLY A 359 10.73 -6.15 15.21
C GLY A 359 10.35 -6.99 16.43
N ILE A 360 9.12 -6.87 16.87
CA ILE A 360 8.54 -7.76 17.89
C ILE A 360 7.20 -8.24 17.36
N LYS A 361 7.24 -9.28 16.55
CA LYS A 361 6.05 -10.11 16.31
C LYS A 361 5.79 -10.93 17.55
N THR A 362 4.74 -10.58 18.28
CA THR A 362 4.09 -11.52 19.17
C THR A 362 3.38 -12.57 18.31
N SER A 363 3.90 -13.78 18.34
CA SER A 363 3.39 -14.95 17.62
C SER A 363 1.95 -15.23 18.03
N SER A 364 0.98 -15.00 17.19
CA SER A 364 -0.25 -15.77 16.97
C SER A 364 -1.27 -14.98 16.14
N GLN A 365 -1.06 -14.90 14.83
CA GLN A 365 -2.14 -14.69 13.87
C GLN A 365 -1.84 -15.52 12.62
N THR A 366 -2.82 -16.31 12.23
CA THR A 366 -2.75 -17.26 11.13
C THR A 366 -2.53 -16.58 9.79
N HIS A 367 -1.68 -17.16 8.97
CA HIS A 367 -1.17 -16.65 7.69
C HIS A 367 -2.25 -16.31 6.66
N ASP A 368 -3.46 -16.84 6.81
CA ASP A 368 -4.52 -16.74 5.78
C ASP A 368 -5.37 -15.47 5.84
N GLU A 369 -5.33 -14.72 6.97
CA GLU A 369 -6.06 -13.44 7.08
C GLU A 369 -5.27 -12.22 6.56
N ILE A 370 -3.97 -12.34 6.38
CA ILE A 370 -3.10 -11.23 5.96
C ILE A 370 -3.07 -11.06 4.43
N GLU A 371 -3.40 -12.08 3.65
CA GLU A 371 -3.36 -12.01 2.18
C GLU A 371 -4.57 -11.32 1.54
N SER A 372 -5.73 -11.27 2.20
CA SER A 372 -6.94 -10.67 1.63
C SER A 372 -7.06 -9.15 1.86
N GLU A 373 -6.28 -8.55 2.76
CA GLU A 373 -6.32 -7.11 3.08
C GLU A 373 -5.26 -6.27 2.35
N LYS A 374 -4.38 -6.88 1.57
CA LYS A 374 -3.26 -6.19 0.89
C LYS A 374 -3.64 -5.37 -0.36
N ALA A 375 -4.91 -5.31 -0.73
CA ALA A 375 -5.34 -4.57 -1.92
C ALA A 375 -6.11 -3.30 -1.51
N THR A 376 -5.43 -2.18 -1.54
CA THR A 376 -5.96 -0.82 -1.47
C THR A 376 -6.14 -0.30 -0.03
N GLU A 377 -5.25 0.57 0.43
CA GLU A 377 -5.44 1.31 1.68
C GLU A 377 -6.66 2.22 1.54
N PHE A 378 -7.74 1.86 2.22
CA PHE A 378 -8.94 2.68 2.32
C PHE A 378 -8.92 3.45 3.63
N PHE A 379 -8.87 4.77 3.54
CA PHE A 379 -9.12 5.65 4.68
C PHE A 379 -10.61 6.00 4.69
N LYS A 380 -11.29 5.64 5.76
CA LYS A 380 -12.74 5.85 5.90
C LYS A 380 -13.04 6.88 6.98
N PHE A 381 -13.83 7.86 6.62
CA PHE A 381 -14.33 8.89 7.52
C PHE A 381 -15.86 8.89 7.52
N SER A 382 -16.46 9.49 8.55
CA SER A 382 -17.90 9.74 8.58
C SER A 382 -18.30 10.67 7.43
N GLN A 383 -19.56 10.56 7.00
CA GLN A 383 -20.14 11.45 5.99
C GLN A 383 -19.87 12.92 6.29
N LEU A 384 -19.69 13.71 5.25
CA LEU A 384 -19.62 15.16 5.39
C LEU A 384 -21.01 15.72 5.67
N ARG A 385 -21.20 16.32 6.84
CA ARG A 385 -22.42 17.03 7.21
C ARG A 385 -22.23 18.50 6.94
N VAL A 386 -22.99 19.02 5.98
CA VAL A 386 -22.92 20.40 5.56
C VAL A 386 -24.30 21.07 5.67
N THR A 387 -24.31 22.37 5.93
CA THR A 387 -25.55 23.13 6.00
C THR A 387 -25.62 24.09 4.81
N SER A 388 -26.70 24.03 4.06
CA SER A 388 -26.93 24.91 2.91
C SER A 388 -27.28 26.33 3.34
N MET A 389 -27.24 27.29 2.41
CA MET A 389 -27.60 28.70 2.64
C MET A 389 -29.01 28.86 3.18
N ASP A 390 -29.94 27.99 2.81
CA ASP A 390 -31.35 27.98 3.26
C ASP A 390 -31.56 27.13 4.54
N GLY A 391 -30.49 26.72 5.23
CA GLY A 391 -30.52 26.09 6.55
C GLY A 391 -30.77 24.59 6.58
N PHE A 392 -30.84 23.90 5.45
CA PHE A 392 -31.03 22.47 5.40
C PHE A 392 -29.70 21.73 5.62
N GLN A 393 -29.75 20.65 6.39
CA GLN A 393 -28.63 19.75 6.57
C GLN A 393 -28.56 18.74 5.42
N LEU A 394 -27.39 18.62 4.84
CA LEU A 394 -27.08 17.66 3.77
C LEU A 394 -25.97 16.73 4.25
N GLU A 395 -26.14 15.44 4.06
CA GLU A 395 -25.11 14.44 4.28
C GLU A 395 -24.55 14.02 2.93
N VAL A 396 -23.27 14.27 2.72
CA VAL A 396 -22.60 14.06 1.44
C VAL A 396 -21.58 12.93 1.55
N ASP A 397 -21.75 11.91 0.72
CA ASP A 397 -20.76 10.85 0.55
C ASP A 397 -19.77 11.26 -0.54
N VAL A 398 -18.51 11.38 -0.13
CA VAL A 398 -17.42 11.81 -1.00
C VAL A 398 -16.34 10.74 -1.05
N ARG A 399 -15.79 10.52 -2.21
CA ARG A 399 -14.60 9.69 -2.40
C ARG A 399 -13.53 10.50 -3.08
N MET A 400 -12.36 10.54 -2.48
CA MET A 400 -11.19 11.18 -3.04
C MET A 400 -10.09 10.18 -3.31
N ILE A 401 -9.44 10.32 -4.46
CA ILE A 401 -8.30 9.51 -4.85
C ILE A 401 -7.08 10.43 -4.94
N ILE A 402 -6.09 10.12 -4.13
CA ILE A 402 -4.81 10.82 -4.13
C ILE A 402 -3.69 9.87 -4.54
N ARG A 403 -2.59 10.44 -5.00
CA ARG A 403 -1.36 9.71 -5.32
C ARG A 403 -0.17 10.45 -4.74
N ILE A 404 0.77 9.68 -4.20
CA ILE A 404 2.05 10.18 -3.72
C ILE A 404 3.13 9.69 -4.69
N ARG A 405 3.88 10.62 -5.31
CA ARG A 405 5.02 10.23 -6.15
C ARG A 405 6.16 9.70 -5.27
N PRO A 406 6.89 8.67 -5.72
CA PRO A 406 8.01 8.10 -4.95
C PRO A 406 9.00 9.16 -4.46
N GLN A 407 9.35 10.12 -5.30
CA GLN A 407 10.29 11.19 -4.99
C GLN A 407 9.84 12.12 -3.86
N ASN A 408 8.52 12.23 -3.63
CA ASN A 408 7.92 13.09 -2.62
C ASN A 408 7.67 12.35 -1.28
N ALA A 409 7.87 11.05 -1.26
CA ALA A 409 7.60 10.21 -0.09
C ALA A 409 8.40 10.67 1.14
N ALA A 410 9.67 11.01 0.95
CA ALA A 410 10.53 11.47 2.03
C ALA A 410 10.05 12.78 2.65
N PHE A 411 9.56 13.71 1.83
CA PHE A 411 8.98 14.97 2.29
C PHE A 411 7.74 14.74 3.17
N ILE A 412 6.86 13.83 2.76
CA ILE A 412 5.64 13.53 3.51
C ILE A 412 5.98 12.92 4.87
N ILE A 413 6.91 11.99 4.93
CA ILE A 413 7.34 11.39 6.19
C ILE A 413 8.05 12.43 7.08
N ALA A 414 8.90 13.29 6.49
CA ALA A 414 9.59 14.32 7.25
C ALA A 414 8.63 15.34 7.89
N ARG A 415 7.56 15.70 7.18
CA ARG A 415 6.63 16.74 7.63
C ARG A 415 5.50 16.20 8.50
N PHE A 416 4.94 15.06 8.14
CA PHE A 416 3.73 14.51 8.78
C PHE A 416 4.01 13.26 9.62
N GLY A 417 5.15 12.62 9.45
CA GLY A 417 5.50 11.36 10.12
C GLY A 417 4.83 10.13 9.53
N SER A 418 3.64 10.28 8.94
CA SER A 418 2.90 9.19 8.28
C SER A 418 1.91 9.72 7.24
N VAL A 419 1.52 8.87 6.31
CA VAL A 419 0.46 9.19 5.33
C VAL A 419 -0.89 9.37 6.02
N LYS A 420 -1.14 8.64 7.09
CA LYS A 420 -2.35 8.79 7.91
C LYS A 420 -2.46 10.22 8.46
N ASN A 421 -1.40 10.73 9.06
CA ASN A 421 -1.37 12.10 9.59
C ASN A 421 -1.58 13.16 8.50
N LEU A 422 -0.99 12.96 7.31
CA LEU A 422 -1.23 13.83 6.16
C LEU A 422 -2.74 13.88 5.82
N ILE A 423 -3.39 12.71 5.77
CA ILE A 423 -4.80 12.62 5.43
C ILE A 423 -5.66 13.28 6.52
N GLU A 424 -5.39 13.02 7.79
CA GLU A 424 -6.15 13.56 8.92
C GLU A 424 -5.94 15.06 9.13
N GLN A 425 -4.71 15.56 8.93
CA GLN A 425 -4.38 16.95 9.20
C GLN A 425 -4.61 17.89 8.00
N ILE A 426 -4.48 17.39 6.78
CA ILE A 426 -4.57 18.23 5.57
C ILE A 426 -5.75 17.83 4.69
N VAL A 427 -5.82 16.56 4.26
CA VAL A 427 -6.80 16.16 3.25
C VAL A 427 -8.22 16.25 3.78
N HIS A 428 -8.47 15.66 4.94
CA HIS A 428 -9.79 15.65 5.55
C HIS A 428 -10.32 17.06 5.87
N PRO A 429 -9.60 17.95 6.57
CA PRO A 429 -10.08 19.31 6.86
C PRO A 429 -10.28 20.15 5.60
N LEU A 430 -9.44 19.97 4.58
CA LEU A 430 -9.58 20.72 3.34
C LEU A 430 -10.85 20.34 2.58
N ILE A 431 -11.13 19.06 2.46
CA ILE A 431 -12.35 18.58 1.80
C ILE A 431 -13.57 18.99 2.60
N ASP A 432 -13.58 18.78 3.92
CA ASP A 432 -14.67 19.18 4.79
C ASP A 432 -14.98 20.69 4.68
N SER A 433 -13.96 21.54 4.76
CA SER A 433 -14.11 22.98 4.61
C SER A 433 -14.59 23.41 3.22
N SER A 434 -14.08 22.76 2.16
CA SER A 434 -14.48 23.07 0.78
C SER A 434 -15.97 22.79 0.55
N PHE A 435 -16.47 21.66 1.03
CA PHE A 435 -17.88 21.31 0.92
C PHE A 435 -18.77 22.16 1.83
N ARG A 436 -18.33 22.47 3.05
CA ARG A 436 -19.08 23.38 3.96
C ARG A 436 -19.22 24.78 3.39
N ASN A 437 -18.12 25.34 2.90
CA ASN A 437 -18.14 26.69 2.32
C ASN A 437 -19.07 26.72 1.11
N LYS A 438 -18.95 25.73 0.21
CA LYS A 438 -19.78 25.70 -0.98
C LYS A 438 -21.27 25.45 -0.66
N ALA A 439 -21.58 24.63 0.31
CA ALA A 439 -22.95 24.43 0.78
C ALA A 439 -23.53 25.71 1.40
N GLY A 440 -22.73 26.47 2.14
CA GLY A 440 -23.15 27.76 2.70
C GLY A 440 -23.42 28.87 1.67
N GLU A 441 -22.84 28.78 0.48
CA GLU A 441 -23.02 29.70 -0.64
C GLU A 441 -24.28 29.41 -1.46
N GLU A 442 -24.77 28.17 -1.46
CA GLU A 442 -25.83 27.69 -2.34
C GLU A 442 -27.05 27.19 -1.57
N LYS A 443 -28.23 27.30 -2.20
CA LYS A 443 -29.46 26.65 -1.69
C LYS A 443 -29.32 25.13 -1.84
N ALA A 444 -29.94 24.37 -0.93
CA ALA A 444 -29.88 22.92 -0.91
C ALA A 444 -30.20 22.27 -2.27
N ILE A 445 -31.19 22.74 -2.96
CA ILE A 445 -31.61 22.20 -4.26
C ILE A 445 -30.53 22.45 -5.35
N ASN A 446 -29.96 23.65 -5.37
CA ASN A 446 -28.92 24.01 -6.32
C ASN A 446 -27.66 23.20 -6.07
N PHE A 447 -27.27 23.03 -4.81
CA PHE A 447 -26.15 22.22 -4.40
C PHE A 447 -26.28 20.76 -4.89
N ILE A 448 -27.47 20.18 -4.85
CA ILE A 448 -27.73 18.82 -5.35
C ILE A 448 -27.66 18.77 -6.88
N MET A 449 -28.19 19.78 -7.57
CA MET A 449 -28.25 19.84 -9.02
C MET A 449 -26.88 20.15 -9.63
N SER A 450 -26.04 20.95 -8.97
CA SER A 450 -24.70 21.36 -9.41
C SER A 450 -23.60 20.35 -9.09
N ARG A 451 -23.96 19.08 -8.84
CA ARG A 451 -23.02 18.01 -8.40
C ARG A 451 -21.74 17.93 -9.23
N THR A 452 -21.84 17.97 -10.55
CA THR A 452 -20.69 17.86 -11.46
C THR A 452 -19.76 19.08 -11.32
N GLU A 453 -20.31 20.26 -11.19
CA GLU A 453 -19.56 21.50 -11.00
C GLU A 453 -18.88 21.53 -9.62
N LEU A 454 -19.58 21.04 -8.60
CA LEU A 454 -19.05 20.84 -7.26
C LEU A 454 -17.84 19.92 -7.26
N GLN A 455 -17.93 18.77 -7.93
CA GLN A 455 -16.83 17.83 -8.08
C GLN A 455 -15.61 18.49 -8.73
N ARG A 456 -15.83 19.22 -9.82
CA ARG A 456 -14.76 19.89 -10.55
C ARG A 456 -14.10 20.99 -9.72
N SER A 457 -14.88 21.88 -9.13
CA SER A 457 -14.38 22.98 -8.30
C SER A 457 -13.63 22.49 -7.05
N ALA A 458 -14.17 21.45 -6.39
CA ALA A 458 -13.51 20.86 -5.23
C ALA A 458 -12.20 20.15 -5.60
N LEU A 459 -12.16 19.46 -6.74
CA LEU A 459 -10.93 18.83 -7.25
C LEU A 459 -9.87 19.87 -7.60
N GLU A 460 -10.23 20.94 -8.31
CA GLU A 460 -9.31 22.04 -8.68
C GLU A 460 -8.71 22.69 -7.43
N LYS A 461 -9.55 23.02 -6.44
CA LYS A 461 -9.08 23.56 -5.16
C LYS A 461 -8.16 22.58 -4.42
N ALA A 462 -8.52 21.30 -4.41
CA ALA A 462 -7.70 20.27 -3.81
C ALA A 462 -6.35 20.13 -4.52
N GLN A 463 -6.33 20.15 -5.86
CA GLN A 463 -5.09 20.09 -6.63
C GLN A 463 -4.16 21.25 -6.30
N GLN A 464 -4.67 22.48 -6.28
CA GLN A 464 -3.88 23.67 -5.93
C GLN A 464 -3.31 23.61 -4.51
N GLN A 465 -4.10 23.18 -3.54
CA GLN A 465 -3.65 23.10 -2.15
C GLN A 465 -2.70 21.93 -1.91
N PHE A 466 -2.93 20.78 -2.56
CA PHE A 466 -2.10 19.60 -2.36
C PHE A 466 -0.75 19.68 -3.08
N GLU A 467 -0.63 20.51 -4.10
CA GLU A 467 0.64 20.78 -4.77
C GLU A 467 1.70 21.30 -3.78
N ILE A 468 1.28 22.14 -2.83
CA ILE A 468 2.12 22.65 -1.73
C ILE A 468 2.68 21.52 -0.86
N TYR A 469 1.94 20.43 -0.74
CA TYR A 469 2.32 19.26 0.06
C TYR A 469 2.87 18.12 -0.80
N HIS A 470 3.13 18.38 -2.09
CA HIS A 470 3.63 17.39 -3.05
C HIS A 470 2.75 16.13 -3.18
N VAL A 471 1.44 16.29 -3.04
CA VAL A 471 0.44 15.23 -3.20
C VAL A 471 -0.40 15.52 -4.44
N GLU A 472 -0.66 14.50 -5.23
CA GLU A 472 -1.52 14.60 -6.43
C GLU A 472 -2.95 14.21 -6.09
N ALA A 473 -3.88 15.15 -6.22
CA ALA A 473 -5.30 14.84 -6.25
C ALA A 473 -5.67 14.34 -7.65
N GLN A 474 -5.96 13.05 -7.78
CA GLN A 474 -6.30 12.43 -9.06
C GLN A 474 -7.78 12.60 -9.40
N ASN A 475 -8.64 12.33 -8.45
CA ASN A 475 -10.08 12.39 -8.67
C ASN A 475 -10.82 12.68 -7.37
N LEU A 476 -11.99 13.35 -7.49
CA LEU A 476 -12.91 13.57 -6.42
C LEU A 476 -14.31 13.23 -6.94
N LEU A 477 -14.98 12.29 -6.29
CA LEU A 477 -16.30 11.80 -6.67
C LEU A 477 -17.29 12.04 -5.53
N ILE A 478 -18.45 12.56 -5.87
CA ILE A 478 -19.58 12.62 -4.93
C ILE A 478 -20.43 11.37 -5.20
N ALA A 479 -20.51 10.44 -4.26
CA ALA A 479 -21.28 9.21 -4.44
C ALA A 479 -22.76 9.43 -4.22
N TYR A 480 -23.13 10.04 -3.09
CA TYR A 480 -24.52 10.26 -2.71
C TYR A 480 -24.65 11.56 -1.91
N ILE A 481 -25.80 12.25 -2.07
CA ILE A 481 -26.17 13.40 -1.27
C ILE A 481 -27.52 13.07 -0.64
N LYS A 482 -27.53 12.82 0.66
CA LYS A 482 -28.74 12.57 1.43
C LYS A 482 -29.30 13.90 1.91
N VAL A 483 -30.55 14.07 1.70
CA VAL A 483 -31.31 15.30 2.08
C VAL A 483 -32.26 15.03 3.22
N ASP A 484 -32.51 16.04 4.02
CA ASP A 484 -33.51 15.98 5.04
C ASP A 484 -34.91 15.83 4.42
N GLN A 485 -35.74 14.98 5.01
CA GLN A 485 -37.11 14.76 4.59
C GLN A 485 -37.93 16.08 4.53
N ALA A 486 -37.63 17.02 5.43
CA ALA A 486 -38.25 18.33 5.46
C ALA A 486 -38.05 19.15 4.18
N LEU A 487 -36.88 19.01 3.52
CA LEU A 487 -36.62 19.64 2.23
C LEU A 487 -37.47 19.02 1.12
N LEU A 488 -37.55 17.68 1.08
CA LEU A 488 -38.34 16.96 0.08
C LEU A 488 -39.84 17.35 0.21
N ASP A 489 -40.34 17.37 1.43
CA ASP A 489 -41.73 17.77 1.70
C ASP A 489 -42.01 19.24 1.31
N THR A 490 -41.06 20.12 1.57
CA THR A 490 -41.17 21.54 1.19
C THR A 490 -41.15 21.74 -0.30
N GLN A 491 -40.27 21.04 -1.02
CA GLN A 491 -40.21 21.10 -2.47
C GLN A 491 -41.43 20.47 -3.12
N THR A 492 -41.94 19.36 -2.59
CA THR A 492 -43.18 18.73 -3.06
C THR A 492 -44.35 19.67 -2.90
N LYS A 493 -44.49 20.34 -1.74
CA LYS A 493 -45.54 21.35 -1.51
C LYS A 493 -45.41 22.52 -2.46
N ARG A 494 -44.20 22.99 -2.73
CA ARG A 494 -43.94 24.10 -3.65
C ARG A 494 -44.30 23.72 -5.09
N GLU A 495 -43.92 22.52 -5.52
CA GLU A 495 -44.23 22.04 -6.85
C GLU A 495 -45.74 21.85 -7.06
N ILE A 496 -46.42 21.30 -6.05
CA ILE A 496 -47.89 21.20 -6.04
C ILE A 496 -48.51 22.60 -6.13
N ALA A 497 -47.99 23.58 -5.35
CA ALA A 497 -48.49 24.93 -5.41
C ALA A 497 -48.26 25.62 -6.77
N LEU A 498 -47.14 25.40 -7.39
CA LEU A 498 -46.83 25.90 -8.76
C LEU A 498 -47.75 25.26 -9.80
N GLN A 499 -47.97 23.95 -9.71
CA GLN A 499 -48.90 23.24 -10.58
C GLN A 499 -50.34 23.72 -10.39
N GLN A 500 -50.76 23.90 -9.16
CA GLN A 500 -52.07 24.49 -8.85
C GLN A 500 -52.21 25.91 -9.40
N GLN A 501 -51.19 26.75 -9.24
CA GLN A 501 -51.17 28.10 -9.80
C GLN A 501 -51.25 28.06 -11.34
N ALA A 502 -50.49 27.17 -12.00
CA ALA A 502 -50.57 27.01 -13.44
C ALA A 502 -51.97 26.51 -13.89
N GLN A 503 -52.54 25.57 -13.13
CA GLN A 503 -53.87 25.07 -13.38
C GLN A 503 -54.93 26.16 -13.21
N TYR A 504 -54.88 26.98 -12.13
CA TYR A 504 -55.77 28.13 -11.96
C TYR A 504 -55.63 29.17 -13.08
N GLN A 505 -54.40 29.41 -13.56
CA GLN A 505 -54.19 30.29 -14.72
C GLN A 505 -54.84 29.75 -15.99
N GLN A 506 -54.68 28.43 -16.25
CA GLN A 506 -55.35 27.79 -17.38
C GLN A 506 -56.88 27.79 -17.27
N GLU A 507 -57.39 27.52 -16.06
CA GLU A 507 -58.81 27.59 -15.79
C GLU A 507 -59.36 29.02 -15.97
N ALA A 508 -58.60 30.04 -15.50
CA ALA A 508 -59.00 31.45 -15.67
C ALA A 508 -59.03 31.84 -17.16
N LEU A 509 -58.02 31.44 -17.95
CA LEU A 509 -57.98 31.66 -19.39
C LEU A 509 -59.15 30.93 -20.10
N ALA A 510 -59.42 29.68 -19.73
CA ALA A 510 -60.54 28.92 -20.27
C ALA A 510 -61.91 29.51 -19.90
N GLN A 511 -62.03 30.08 -18.70
CA GLN A 511 -63.26 30.81 -18.33
C GLN A 511 -63.39 32.13 -19.10
N GLU A 512 -62.28 32.83 -19.29
CA GLU A 512 -62.28 34.07 -20.09
C GLU A 512 -62.70 33.80 -21.56
N GLU A 513 -62.13 32.72 -22.15
CA GLU A 513 -62.56 32.26 -23.50
C GLU A 513 -64.03 31.84 -23.52
N ARG A 514 -64.55 31.16 -22.49
CA ARG A 514 -65.95 30.79 -22.40
C ARG A 514 -66.88 32.03 -22.28
N ILE A 515 -66.44 33.00 -21.50
CA ILE A 515 -67.17 34.27 -21.37
C ILE A 515 -67.18 35.01 -22.71
N GLU A 516 -66.05 35.05 -23.40
CA GLU A 516 -65.93 35.63 -24.73
C GLU A 516 -66.79 34.90 -25.76
N VAL A 517 -66.79 33.59 -25.77
CA VAL A 517 -67.67 32.79 -26.63
C VAL A 517 -69.16 32.99 -26.30
N GLN A 518 -69.51 33.02 -24.99
CA GLN A 518 -70.86 33.28 -24.59
C GLN A 518 -71.34 34.73 -24.93
N SER A 519 -70.40 35.73 -24.79
CA SER A 519 -70.70 37.10 -25.17
C SER A 519 -70.89 37.25 -26.69
N LYS A 520 -70.06 36.57 -27.47
CA LYS A 520 -70.17 36.46 -28.95
C LYS A 520 -71.43 35.72 -29.38
N ALA A 521 -71.84 34.65 -28.68
CA ALA A 521 -73.09 33.94 -28.92
C ALA A 521 -74.29 34.77 -28.56
N ALA A 522 -74.25 35.44 -27.42
CA ALA A 522 -75.35 36.38 -27.00
C ALA A 522 -75.49 37.60 -27.93
N ASN A 523 -74.33 38.06 -28.47
CA ASN A 523 -74.38 39.12 -29.49
C ASN A 523 -74.83 38.58 -30.86
N ALA A 524 -74.50 37.30 -31.20
CA ALA A 524 -75.02 36.70 -32.42
C ALA A 524 -76.55 36.45 -32.37
N ASP A 525 -77.07 36.06 -31.18
CA ASP A 525 -78.48 35.81 -31.02
C ASP A 525 -79.33 37.15 -31.07
N LYS A 526 -78.67 38.24 -30.76
CA LYS A 526 -79.37 39.60 -30.90
C LYS A 526 -79.18 40.19 -32.29
N GLN A 527 -78.22 39.73 -33.12
CA GLN A 527 -78.04 40.27 -34.43
C GLN A 527 -79.21 40.06 -35.38
N PRO A 528 -79.93 38.94 -35.39
CA PRO A 528 -81.05 38.77 -36.29
C PRO A 528 -82.23 39.77 -35.95
N GLU A 529 -82.36 40.14 -34.71
CA GLU A 529 -83.37 41.09 -34.30
C GLU A 529 -83.00 42.53 -34.72
N VAL A 530 -81.73 42.90 -34.63
CA VAL A 530 -81.22 44.18 -35.07
C VAL A 530 -81.28 44.28 -36.59
N VAL A 531 -80.88 43.18 -37.27
CA VAL A 531 -80.87 43.10 -38.74
C VAL A 531 -82.35 43.13 -39.24
N ALA A 532 -83.30 42.47 -38.59
CA ALA A 532 -84.71 42.51 -38.96
C ALA A 532 -85.28 43.90 -38.83
N ALA A 533 -84.89 44.64 -37.76
CA ALA A 533 -85.28 46.03 -37.60
C ALA A 533 -84.66 47.00 -38.60
N MET A 534 -83.36 46.78 -38.98
CA MET A 534 -82.72 47.56 -40.01
C MET A 534 -83.28 47.25 -41.44
N LEU A 535 -83.50 45.95 -41.71
CA LEU A 535 -84.11 45.59 -42.98
C LEU A 535 -85.48 46.18 -43.22
N SER A 536 -86.34 46.31 -42.17
CA SER A 536 -87.61 46.98 -42.29
C SER A 536 -87.49 48.46 -42.62
N ILE A 537 -86.46 49.14 -42.09
CA ILE A 537 -86.20 50.59 -42.40
C ILE A 537 -85.64 50.71 -43.84
N ILE A 538 -84.70 49.85 -44.23
CA ILE A 538 -84.09 49.88 -45.58
C ILE A 538 -85.07 49.47 -46.68
N ILE A 539 -86.05 48.62 -46.40
CA ILE A 539 -87.06 48.20 -47.37
C ILE A 539 -88.03 49.37 -47.62
N GLU A 540 -88.35 50.20 -46.66
CA GLU A 540 -89.12 51.36 -46.87
C GLU A 540 -88.43 52.53 -47.60
N GLU A 541 -87.09 52.68 -47.37
CA GLU A 541 -86.31 53.69 -48.03
C GLU A 541 -85.97 53.29 -49.48
N ASN A 542 -85.74 52.05 -49.73
CA ASN A 542 -85.43 51.57 -51.13
C ASN A 542 -86.65 51.48 -52.03
N LYS A 543 -87.87 51.41 -51.48
CA LYS A 543 -89.13 51.57 -52.31
C LYS A 543 -89.33 52.95 -52.84
N ALA A 544 -88.82 53.94 -52.16
CA ALA A 544 -88.89 55.34 -52.60
C ALA A 544 -87.82 55.73 -53.61
N GLU A 545 -86.58 55.09 -53.47
CA GLU A 545 -85.46 55.37 -54.39
C GLU A 545 -85.49 54.58 -55.68
N ALA A 546 -86.05 53.36 -55.71
CA ALA A 546 -86.16 52.51 -56.88
C ALA A 546 -87.06 53.11 -57.97
N LYS A 547 -87.98 54.00 -57.63
CA LYS A 547 -88.79 54.68 -58.66
C LYS A 547 -88.14 55.88 -59.36
N ARG A 548 -86.98 56.31 -58.85
CA ARG A 548 -86.28 57.44 -59.53
C ARG A 548 -85.04 57.07 -60.38
N LYS A 549 -84.44 55.86 -60.19
CA LYS A 549 -83.20 55.51 -60.89
C LYS A 549 -83.33 54.51 -62.08
N PHE A 550 -84.59 54.06 -62.38
CA PHE A 550 -84.74 53.10 -63.48
C PHE A 550 -84.70 53.74 -64.91
N ALA A 551 -84.43 55.05 -64.98
CA ALA A 551 -84.39 55.74 -66.31
C ALA A 551 -83.05 56.28 -66.74
N ALA A 552 -81.96 56.16 -66.03
CA ALA A 552 -80.69 56.87 -66.37
C ALA A 552 -79.37 56.00 -66.36
N GLY A 553 -79.45 54.66 -66.15
CA GLY A 553 -78.23 53.90 -65.80
C GLY A 553 -77.83 52.76 -66.78
N ASP A 554 -78.61 52.44 -67.81
CA ASP A 554 -78.43 51.24 -68.61
C ASP A 554 -77.37 51.31 -69.72
N ARG A 555 -76.59 52.33 -69.81
CA ARG A 555 -75.58 52.44 -70.90
C ARG A 555 -74.11 52.44 -70.48
N ASP A 556 -73.77 52.82 -69.28
CA ASP A 556 -72.30 52.96 -68.93
C ASP A 556 -71.77 51.78 -68.09
N GLN A 557 -72.57 50.86 -67.65
CA GLN A 557 -72.11 49.78 -66.75
C GLN A 557 -71.50 48.55 -67.50
N ILE A 558 -71.81 48.36 -68.74
CA ILE A 558 -71.30 47.21 -69.52
C ILE A 558 -69.83 47.35 -69.96
N LYS A 559 -69.29 48.58 -70.00
CA LYS A 559 -67.94 48.77 -70.47
C LYS A 559 -66.85 48.78 -69.40
N ILE A 560 -67.17 49.10 -68.15
CA ILE A 560 -66.19 49.19 -67.05
C ILE A 560 -65.98 47.89 -66.34
N VAL A 561 -66.99 46.98 -66.33
CA VAL A 561 -66.88 45.70 -65.67
C VAL A 561 -65.98 44.72 -66.43
N ALA A 562 -65.98 44.78 -67.76
CA ALA A 562 -65.17 43.90 -68.60
C ALA A 562 -63.67 44.09 -68.50
N ASP A 563 -63.21 45.36 -68.32
CA ASP A 563 -61.76 45.70 -68.21
C ASP A 563 -61.17 45.47 -66.76
N GLY A 564 -62.02 45.63 -65.75
CA GLY A 564 -61.60 45.41 -64.31
C GLY A 564 -61.40 43.98 -63.95
N GLU A 565 -62.21 43.03 -64.47
CA GLU A 565 -62.09 41.62 -64.17
C GLU A 565 -60.85 40.99 -64.81
N LYS A 566 -60.44 41.47 -65.97
CA LYS A 566 -59.24 40.96 -66.70
C LYS A 566 -57.94 41.29 -65.95
N TYR A 567 -57.90 42.46 -65.31
CA TYR A 567 -56.68 42.87 -64.53
C TYR A 567 -56.60 42.18 -63.19
N LYS A 568 -57.76 41.90 -62.55
CA LYS A 568 -57.80 41.28 -61.25
C LYS A 568 -57.43 39.80 -61.28
N VAL A 569 -57.85 39.12 -62.37
CA VAL A 569 -57.52 37.69 -62.50
C VAL A 569 -56.02 37.49 -62.84
N GLN A 570 -55.47 38.46 -63.60
CA GLN A 570 -54.06 38.33 -63.97
C GLN A 570 -53.11 38.62 -62.81
N ALA A 571 -53.41 39.64 -61.97
CA ALA A 571 -52.60 39.92 -60.75
C ALA A 571 -52.70 38.90 -59.68
N LEU A 572 -53.90 38.26 -59.51
CA LEU A 572 -54.07 37.20 -58.53
C LEU A 572 -53.35 35.89 -58.96
N SER A 573 -53.34 35.55 -60.22
CA SER A 573 -52.65 34.37 -60.73
C SER A 573 -51.13 34.45 -60.63
N GLU A 574 -50.54 35.66 -60.81
CA GLU A 574 -49.11 35.91 -60.69
C GLU A 574 -48.68 35.87 -59.15
N ALA A 575 -49.48 36.44 -58.26
CA ALA A 575 -49.20 36.44 -56.84
C ALA A 575 -49.31 35.05 -56.25
N GLU A 576 -50.32 34.23 -56.68
CA GLU A 576 -50.42 32.84 -56.24
C GLU A 576 -49.29 31.93 -56.75
N ALA A 577 -48.87 32.13 -58.00
CA ALA A 577 -47.74 31.38 -58.55
C ALA A 577 -46.42 31.71 -57.88
N TYR A 578 -46.21 32.98 -57.49
CA TYR A 578 -45.01 33.38 -56.74
C TYR A 578 -45.02 32.84 -55.29
N ARG A 579 -46.22 32.84 -54.63
CA ARG A 579 -46.37 32.30 -53.25
C ARG A 579 -46.20 30.78 -53.23
N LEU A 580 -46.78 30.06 -54.19
CA LEU A 580 -46.60 28.61 -54.31
C LEU A 580 -45.15 28.19 -54.59
N LYS A 581 -44.42 28.98 -55.36
CA LYS A 581 -43.01 28.75 -55.65
C LYS A 581 -42.13 28.94 -54.41
N GLN A 582 -42.36 30.00 -53.65
CA GLN A 582 -41.63 30.27 -52.40
C GLN A 582 -41.91 29.25 -51.28
N VAL A 583 -43.18 28.82 -51.15
CA VAL A 583 -43.55 27.81 -50.18
C VAL A 583 -43.05 26.43 -50.58
N GLY A 584 -43.01 26.14 -51.88
CA GLY A 584 -42.42 24.86 -52.40
C GLY A 584 -40.92 24.77 -52.18
N ASP A 585 -40.21 25.85 -52.45
CA ASP A 585 -38.75 25.89 -52.22
C ASP A 585 -38.39 25.84 -50.72
N GLY A 586 -39.14 26.53 -49.87
CA GLY A 586 -38.94 26.53 -48.41
C GLY A 586 -39.22 25.18 -47.76
N THR A 587 -40.30 24.50 -48.19
CA THR A 587 -40.64 23.17 -47.64
C THR A 587 -39.70 22.08 -48.14
N SER A 588 -39.22 22.18 -49.40
CA SER A 588 -38.25 21.23 -49.93
C SER A 588 -36.89 21.33 -49.21
N TYR A 589 -36.47 22.56 -48.86
CA TYR A 589 -35.24 22.81 -48.13
C TYR A 589 -35.32 22.29 -46.67
N GLN A 590 -36.46 22.55 -46.02
CA GLN A 590 -36.69 22.03 -44.66
C GLN A 590 -36.79 20.50 -44.61
N LEU A 591 -37.49 19.90 -45.57
CA LEU A 591 -37.60 18.45 -45.62
C LEU A 591 -36.24 17.79 -45.88
N LYS A 592 -35.42 18.39 -46.74
CA LYS A 592 -34.08 17.87 -47.04
C LYS A 592 -33.14 17.99 -45.84
N ALA A 593 -33.14 19.12 -45.14
CA ALA A 593 -32.33 19.35 -43.96
C ALA A 593 -32.74 18.43 -42.78
N VAL A 594 -34.05 18.18 -42.58
CA VAL A 594 -34.54 17.28 -41.54
C VAL A 594 -34.26 15.81 -41.93
N ALA A 595 -34.34 15.45 -43.18
CA ALA A 595 -34.04 14.11 -43.64
C ALA A 595 -32.53 13.78 -43.51
N ASP A 596 -31.67 14.74 -43.88
CA ASP A 596 -30.20 14.56 -43.75
C ASP A 596 -29.75 14.54 -42.30
N GLY A 597 -30.37 15.37 -41.41
CA GLY A 597 -30.12 15.34 -39.97
C GLY A 597 -30.54 14.04 -39.32
N LYS A 598 -31.71 13.53 -39.63
CA LYS A 598 -32.20 12.24 -39.12
C LYS A 598 -31.40 11.04 -39.64
N ALA A 599 -30.94 11.10 -40.89
CA ALA A 599 -30.13 10.05 -41.48
C ALA A 599 -28.72 10.00 -40.83
N TYR A 600 -28.15 11.17 -40.49
CA TYR A 600 -26.87 11.28 -39.79
C TYR A 600 -27.00 10.76 -38.37
N GLU A 601 -28.00 11.20 -37.63
CA GLU A 601 -28.25 10.76 -36.26
C GLU A 601 -28.45 9.23 -36.17
N GLN A 602 -29.28 8.67 -37.08
CA GLN A 602 -29.50 7.22 -37.11
C GLN A 602 -28.25 6.42 -37.49
N ARG A 603 -27.37 6.96 -38.31
CA ARG A 603 -26.11 6.29 -38.65
C ARG A 603 -25.12 6.29 -37.49
N GLU A 604 -24.97 7.39 -36.77
CA GLU A 604 -24.05 7.47 -35.63
C GLU A 604 -24.56 6.68 -34.43
N VAL A 605 -25.87 6.74 -34.15
CA VAL A 605 -26.48 5.92 -33.12
C VAL A 605 -26.40 4.43 -33.47
N GLY A 606 -26.63 4.09 -34.74
CA GLY A 606 -26.52 2.72 -35.22
C GLY A 606 -25.11 2.16 -35.10
N LYS A 607 -24.07 2.94 -35.40
CA LYS A 607 -22.67 2.54 -35.22
C LYS A 607 -22.33 2.35 -33.75
N GLY A 608 -22.68 3.31 -32.88
CA GLY A 608 -22.41 3.20 -31.46
C GLY A 608 -23.08 1.99 -30.80
N ILE A 609 -24.30 1.67 -31.22
CA ILE A 609 -25.01 0.50 -30.75
C ILE A 609 -24.36 -0.81 -31.29
N ALA A 610 -23.94 -0.83 -32.54
CA ALA A 610 -23.28 -1.99 -33.12
C ALA A 610 -21.92 -2.28 -32.47
N ASP A 611 -21.15 -1.24 -32.21
CA ASP A 611 -19.84 -1.35 -31.53
C ASP A 611 -20.00 -1.83 -30.08
N ALA A 612 -20.99 -1.32 -29.35
CA ALA A 612 -21.31 -1.75 -28.00
C ALA A 612 -21.74 -3.24 -27.96
N TYR A 613 -22.54 -3.68 -28.94
CA TYR A 613 -22.96 -5.08 -29.02
C TYR A 613 -21.81 -6.01 -29.44
N ASN A 614 -20.94 -5.57 -30.31
CA ASN A 614 -19.76 -6.34 -30.69
C ASN A 614 -18.80 -6.50 -29.48
N ALA A 615 -18.60 -5.44 -28.70
CA ALA A 615 -17.79 -5.49 -27.50
C ALA A 615 -18.41 -6.44 -26.44
N GLN A 616 -19.73 -6.38 -26.24
CA GLN A 616 -20.41 -7.29 -25.34
C GLN A 616 -20.37 -8.75 -25.82
N ALA A 617 -20.58 -8.98 -27.12
CA ALA A 617 -20.52 -10.31 -27.69
C ALA A 617 -19.13 -10.95 -27.61
N GLN A 618 -18.07 -10.17 -27.65
CA GLN A 618 -16.70 -10.64 -27.48
C GLN A 618 -16.40 -11.09 -26.03
N VAL A 619 -17.02 -10.45 -25.04
CA VAL A 619 -16.75 -10.72 -23.61
C VAL A 619 -17.59 -11.86 -23.07
N ILE A 620 -18.87 -11.89 -23.39
CA ILE A 620 -19.85 -12.84 -22.81
C ILE A 620 -20.47 -13.80 -23.78
N GLY A 621 -20.14 -13.73 -25.07
CA GLY A 621 -20.65 -14.55 -26.15
C GLY A 621 -21.96 -14.05 -26.77
N PRO A 622 -22.20 -14.39 -28.02
CA PRO A 622 -23.33 -13.84 -28.80
C PRO A 622 -24.70 -14.24 -28.26
N SER A 623 -24.84 -15.44 -27.72
CA SER A 623 -26.10 -15.92 -27.14
C SER A 623 -26.48 -15.20 -25.84
N ALA A 624 -25.53 -14.90 -25.01
CA ALA A 624 -25.74 -14.12 -23.77
C ALA A 624 -26.06 -12.66 -24.07
N THR A 625 -25.41 -12.06 -25.04
CA THR A 625 -25.68 -10.68 -25.48
C THR A 625 -27.12 -10.59 -26.08
N ALA A 626 -27.56 -11.56 -26.84
CA ALA A 626 -28.90 -11.60 -27.35
C ALA A 626 -29.98 -11.73 -26.26
N ALA A 627 -29.70 -12.51 -25.22
CA ALA A 627 -30.60 -12.66 -24.07
C ALA A 627 -30.72 -11.34 -23.25
N ILE A 628 -29.63 -10.68 -23.02
CA ILE A 628 -29.61 -9.37 -22.34
C ILE A 628 -30.38 -8.32 -23.13
N LYS A 629 -30.21 -8.30 -24.46
CA LYS A 629 -30.96 -7.41 -25.35
C LYS A 629 -32.46 -7.65 -25.28
N MET A 630 -32.88 -8.92 -25.28
CA MET A 630 -34.30 -9.28 -25.21
C MET A 630 -34.93 -8.81 -23.90
N VAL A 631 -34.25 -9.00 -22.78
CA VAL A 631 -34.69 -8.52 -21.46
C VAL A 631 -34.77 -7.00 -21.40
N ASN A 632 -33.79 -6.32 -21.98
CA ASN A 632 -33.78 -4.85 -22.01
C ASN A 632 -34.87 -4.26 -22.90
N GLU A 633 -35.13 -4.87 -24.05
CA GLU A 633 -36.19 -4.47 -25.00
C GLU A 633 -37.59 -4.64 -24.38
N VAL A 634 -37.78 -5.71 -23.63
CA VAL A 634 -39.04 -5.96 -22.87
C VAL A 634 -39.21 -4.93 -21.77
N GLY A 635 -38.11 -4.52 -21.11
CA GLY A 635 -38.13 -3.49 -20.07
C GLY A 635 -38.42 -2.07 -20.59
N VAL A 636 -37.81 -1.70 -21.72
CA VAL A 636 -37.97 -0.37 -22.31
C VAL A 636 -39.34 -0.17 -22.97
N ASN A 637 -39.86 -1.20 -23.63
CA ASN A 637 -41.13 -1.11 -24.33
C ASN A 637 -42.32 -1.48 -23.45
N ALA A 638 -42.13 -1.68 -22.16
CA ALA A 638 -43.17 -2.02 -21.17
C ALA A 638 -44.08 -3.14 -21.61
N VAL A 639 -43.49 -4.16 -22.26
CA VAL A 639 -44.23 -5.33 -22.74
C VAL A 639 -44.71 -6.16 -21.55
N LYS A 640 -46.01 -6.28 -21.40
CA LYS A 640 -46.62 -7.07 -20.33
C LYS A 640 -46.38 -8.58 -20.59
N ILE A 641 -45.53 -9.16 -19.78
CA ILE A 641 -45.14 -10.59 -19.91
C ILE A 641 -46.07 -11.51 -19.10
N THR A 642 -46.91 -10.95 -18.26
CA THR A 642 -47.83 -11.74 -17.43
C THR A 642 -49.17 -11.88 -18.08
N PRO A 643 -49.75 -13.09 -18.17
CA PRO A 643 -51.11 -13.27 -18.63
C PRO A 643 -52.11 -12.67 -17.65
N ASP A 644 -53.20 -12.11 -18.19
CA ASP A 644 -54.29 -11.46 -17.44
C ASP A 644 -55.12 -12.37 -16.51
N ILE A 645 -54.69 -13.61 -16.32
CA ILE A 645 -55.35 -14.57 -15.45
C ILE A 645 -54.55 -14.77 -14.18
N LEU A 646 -54.89 -14.04 -13.15
CA LEU A 646 -54.42 -14.26 -11.78
C LEU A 646 -55.35 -15.27 -11.10
N ILE A 647 -54.92 -16.51 -10.99
CA ILE A 647 -55.59 -17.44 -10.08
C ILE A 647 -55.07 -17.12 -8.70
N SER A 648 -55.90 -16.46 -7.88
CA SER A 648 -55.58 -16.18 -6.49
C SER A 648 -55.60 -17.50 -5.71
N ALA A 649 -54.41 -18.03 -5.43
CA ALA A 649 -54.23 -18.97 -4.33
C ALA A 649 -53.58 -18.19 -3.16
N ALA A 650 -54.27 -18.24 -2.04
CA ALA A 650 -53.92 -17.54 -0.80
C ALA A 650 -52.53 -17.90 -0.32
N GLY A 651 -51.80 -16.89 0.11
CA GLY A 651 -50.73 -16.99 1.09
C GLY A 651 -49.30 -17.05 0.54
N GLY A 652 -48.54 -15.98 0.74
CA GLY A 652 -47.08 -15.99 0.78
C GLY A 652 -46.37 -15.29 -0.37
N ASP A 653 -45.62 -14.36 0.01
CA ASP A 653 -44.78 -13.39 -0.70
C ASP A 653 -43.64 -13.99 -1.55
N GLN A 654 -43.88 -15.02 -2.36
CA GLN A 654 -42.85 -15.69 -3.16
C GLN A 654 -43.20 -15.98 -4.63
N GLY A 655 -44.35 -15.53 -5.12
CA GLY A 655 -44.80 -15.90 -6.45
C GLY A 655 -44.02 -15.33 -7.65
N ALA A 656 -43.53 -14.11 -7.52
CA ALA A 656 -42.90 -13.42 -8.64
C ALA A 656 -41.42 -13.84 -8.86
N THR A 657 -40.71 -14.20 -7.80
CA THR A 657 -39.33 -14.70 -7.91
C THR A 657 -39.24 -16.12 -8.40
N ALA A 658 -40.26 -16.97 -8.13
CA ALA A 658 -40.29 -18.34 -8.59
C ALA A 658 -40.52 -18.45 -10.11
N LEU A 659 -41.32 -17.58 -10.69
CA LEU A 659 -41.55 -17.56 -12.14
C LEU A 659 -40.33 -17.02 -12.92
N LEU A 660 -39.67 -16.04 -12.39
CA LEU A 660 -38.42 -15.51 -12.97
C LEU A 660 -37.30 -16.56 -12.88
N SER A 661 -37.18 -17.24 -11.75
CA SER A 661 -36.18 -18.30 -11.58
C SER A 661 -36.44 -19.50 -12.48
N THR A 662 -37.72 -19.87 -12.67
CA THR A 662 -38.12 -20.98 -13.57
C THR A 662 -37.85 -20.62 -15.03
N TRP A 663 -38.13 -19.37 -15.43
CA TRP A 663 -37.84 -18.91 -16.78
C TRP A 663 -36.33 -18.80 -17.03
N LEU A 664 -35.57 -18.28 -16.06
CA LEU A 664 -34.10 -18.24 -16.12
C LEU A 664 -33.50 -19.65 -16.17
N ALA A 665 -34.01 -20.57 -15.38
CA ALA A 665 -33.59 -21.96 -15.39
C ALA A 665 -33.90 -22.64 -16.74
N GLN A 666 -35.05 -22.30 -17.36
CA GLN A 666 -35.43 -22.83 -18.68
C GLN A 666 -34.63 -22.17 -19.83
N ALA A 667 -34.21 -20.90 -19.67
CA ALA A 667 -33.30 -20.23 -20.60
C ALA A 667 -31.88 -20.82 -20.52
N VAL A 668 -31.42 -21.16 -19.32
CA VAL A 668 -30.17 -21.87 -19.08
C VAL A 668 -30.20 -23.30 -19.61
N SER A 669 -31.31 -24.04 -19.39
CA SER A 669 -31.48 -25.41 -19.87
C SER A 669 -31.61 -25.53 -21.39
N ARG A 670 -31.99 -24.44 -22.07
CA ARG A 670 -32.06 -24.36 -23.54
C ARG A 670 -30.77 -23.85 -24.21
N GLY A 671 -29.66 -23.73 -23.47
CA GLY A 671 -28.39 -23.33 -24.02
C GLY A 671 -28.28 -21.87 -24.45
N LEU A 672 -29.26 -21.01 -24.12
CA LEU A 672 -29.26 -19.60 -24.48
C LEU A 672 -28.27 -18.77 -23.65
N LEU A 673 -27.72 -19.34 -22.55
CA LEU A 673 -26.71 -18.71 -21.69
C LEU A 673 -25.38 -19.48 -21.63
N ASP A 674 -25.24 -20.57 -22.42
CA ASP A 674 -24.12 -21.53 -22.30
C ASP A 674 -22.92 -21.20 -23.20
N GLY A 675 -22.79 -19.95 -23.63
CA GLY A 675 -21.66 -19.50 -24.45
C GLY A 675 -20.27 -19.51 -23.75
N LYS A 676 -20.15 -20.09 -22.55
CA LYS A 676 -18.89 -20.10 -21.79
C LYS A 676 -18.48 -21.46 -21.19
N ARG A 677 -19.18 -22.53 -21.47
CA ARG A 677 -18.80 -23.84 -20.90
C ARG A 677 -17.83 -24.67 -21.73
N ASP A 678 -17.59 -24.30 -22.98
CA ASP A 678 -16.66 -25.07 -23.83
C ASP A 678 -15.19 -24.65 -23.74
N ALA A 679 -14.87 -23.65 -22.92
CA ALA A 679 -13.46 -23.18 -22.73
C ALA A 679 -12.80 -23.71 -21.45
N LEU A 680 -13.46 -24.51 -20.63
CA LEU A 680 -12.93 -25.04 -19.36
C LEU A 680 -13.22 -26.54 -19.16
N ALA A 681 -13.11 -27.35 -20.22
CA ALA A 681 -12.93 -28.77 -20.02
C ALA A 681 -11.45 -29.10 -20.08
N PRO A 682 -10.84 -29.62 -19.00
CA PRO A 682 -9.48 -30.08 -19.07
C PRO A 682 -9.41 -31.29 -19.96
N SER A 683 -8.55 -31.25 -20.95
CA SER A 683 -8.14 -32.39 -21.76
C SER A 683 -7.43 -33.43 -20.88
N SER A 684 -8.18 -34.30 -20.27
CA SER A 684 -7.61 -35.50 -19.65
C SER A 684 -8.61 -36.65 -19.68
N ALA A 685 -8.84 -37.18 -20.86
CA ALA A 685 -9.32 -38.55 -21.05
C ALA A 685 -9.32 -38.89 -22.55
N ARG A 686 -8.16 -39.03 -23.12
CA ARG A 686 -7.95 -39.84 -24.34
C ARG A 686 -6.49 -40.24 -24.42
N SER A 687 -6.17 -41.26 -23.70
CA SER A 687 -5.05 -42.12 -24.03
C SER A 687 -5.23 -43.43 -23.31
N LYS A 688 -5.92 -44.33 -23.96
CA LYS A 688 -5.76 -45.78 -23.84
C LYS A 688 -6.78 -46.44 -24.77
N GLU A 689 -6.39 -46.51 -26.01
CA GLU A 689 -6.76 -47.52 -26.97
C GLU A 689 -6.30 -46.98 -28.32
N ASP A 690 -5.21 -47.48 -28.79
CA ASP A 690 -4.65 -47.63 -30.12
C ASP A 690 -3.15 -47.52 -30.12
N ALA A 691 -2.54 -48.52 -29.49
CA ALA A 691 -1.15 -48.82 -29.71
C ALA A 691 -1.03 -50.33 -29.94
N ARG A 692 -1.48 -50.79 -31.10
CA ARG A 692 -1.09 -52.03 -31.71
C ARG A 692 -1.28 -51.91 -33.21
N SER A 693 -0.27 -51.54 -33.87
CA SER A 693 0.22 -52.08 -35.15
C SER A 693 1.11 -51.06 -35.84
N GLU A 694 2.16 -51.65 -36.30
CA GLU A 694 3.17 -51.17 -37.23
C GLU A 694 4.49 -50.70 -36.63
N GLY A 695 5.26 -51.73 -36.39
CA GLY A 695 6.67 -51.69 -36.36
C GLY A 695 7.29 -51.63 -37.77
N GLN A 696 8.55 -51.32 -37.80
CA GLN A 696 9.49 -51.46 -38.91
C GLN A 696 9.45 -50.41 -40.02
N LYS A 697 10.36 -49.52 -40.01
CA LYS A 697 11.50 -49.40 -40.92
C LYS A 697 12.13 -47.99 -40.88
N LYS A 698 13.34 -48.08 -40.60
CA LYS A 698 14.52 -47.25 -40.84
C LYS A 698 14.85 -46.19 -39.78
#